data_ff883c9aedc8a783397a07079ea29e13
#
_entry.id   ff883c9aedc8a783397a07079ea29e13
#
_cell.length_a   1.000
_cell.length_b   1.000
_cell.length_c   1.000
_cell.angle_alpha   90.00
_cell.angle_beta   90.00
_cell.angle_gamma   90.00
#
_symmetry.space_group_name_H-M   'P 1'
#
loop_
_entity.id
_entity.type
_entity.pdbx_description
1 polymer ?
#
loop_
_entity_poly.entity_id
_entity_poly.type
_entity_poly.pdbx_seq_one_letter_code
_entity_poly.pdbx_strand_id
1 'polypeptide(L)'
;MSRREPAANASSSGVAPRRSSTGSRGADRKATEETNRRGRVRSRGAGGGWREPAGAAEATAAGRHEPPLCFGVKNDVVGAVIGERGRRPGSLRDGAAGVGAPAARGRGSVAGRGVCGREPPGRLARRPRTYFKANFVKNLLTDIIAFQPTVGADTSTSESVTDDQPLIDWDQIREDALKWEKKKWADLPPIKKNFYIESATTSSMSQVQIDNWRKENFNVTCDDLKDGEKRPIPNPICKFEDAFQSYPEVMKNIKRAGFQKPTPIQSQAWPIVLQGIDLIGVAQTGTGKTLSYLMPGFIHLDSQPLAREQRNGPGMLVLTPTRELALQVEAECSKYSYGDLKSVCVYGGGDRDGQIQDVSKGVDIIIATPGRLNDLQMNNFVNLKSVTYLVLDEADKMLDMGFEPQIMKILLDVRPDRQTIMTSATWPYAVRRLAQSYLKEPMIVYVGTLDLVAVNSVKQDIIITTEEEKRTHIQTFLENMSPKDKVIVFVSRKAVADHLSSDLILRHISVESLHGNREQSDREKALENFKTGKVRILIATDLASRGLDVHDITHVYNYDFPRNIEEYVHRVGRTGRAGRTGMSITLITRNDWRVATELINILERANQNIPEELVLMAERYKANKLKREMEKKMGRPQGKPQKFY
;
A
#
# COMPACT_ATOMS: atom_id res chain seq x y z
N MET A 1 20.71 -25.67 -69.24
CA MET A 1 22.11 -25.47 -69.68
C MET A 1 22.86 -25.30 -68.39
N SER A 2 23.44 -26.35 -67.96
CA SER A 2 24.79 -26.84 -68.12
C SER A 2 25.70 -26.23 -67.05
N ARG A 3 25.97 -26.98 -65.97
CA ARG A 3 27.22 -27.76 -65.69
C ARG A 3 28.30 -26.85 -65.08
N ARG A 4 29.08 -27.13 -64.06
CA ARG A 4 29.45 -28.36 -63.30
C ARG A 4 30.30 -27.90 -62.14
N GLU A 5 30.18 -28.55 -61.02
CA GLU A 5 31.31 -28.81 -60.06
C GLU A 5 32.44 -29.60 -60.75
N PRO A 6 33.61 -29.78 -60.12
CA PRO A 6 33.84 -30.49 -58.85
C PRO A 6 35.07 -30.03 -58.04
N ALA A 7 35.13 -30.28 -56.72
CA ALA A 7 35.83 -31.37 -55.99
C ALA A 7 37.38 -31.31 -56.07
N ALA A 8 38.14 -31.46 -55.07
CA ALA A 8 38.32 -32.41 -54.02
C ALA A 8 39.69 -32.23 -53.34
N ASN A 9 39.79 -32.74 -52.12
CA ASN A 9 40.90 -33.48 -51.47
C ASN A 9 42.12 -32.68 -50.97
N ALA A 10 42.76 -33.03 -49.89
CA ALA A 10 42.66 -34.06 -48.85
C ALA A 10 43.83 -33.87 -47.88
N SER A 11 43.63 -34.36 -46.68
CA SER A 11 44.57 -35.09 -45.82
C SER A 11 45.74 -34.29 -45.21
N SER A 12 46.20 -34.51 -44.02
CA SER A 12 46.11 -35.63 -43.09
C SER A 12 46.94 -35.32 -41.83
N SER A 13 46.54 -35.91 -40.74
CA SER A 13 47.40 -36.51 -39.69
C SER A 13 48.25 -35.55 -38.84
N GLY A 14 48.36 -35.67 -37.55
CA GLY A 14 48.06 -36.72 -36.63
C GLY A 14 48.85 -36.50 -35.35
N VAL A 15 48.33 -37.08 -34.27
CA VAL A 15 49.15 -37.65 -33.16
C VAL A 15 49.53 -36.73 -32.01
N ALA A 16 48.80 -36.91 -30.88
CA ALA A 16 49.36 -36.85 -29.54
C ALA A 16 50.34 -38.02 -29.30
N PRO A 17 51.22 -38.08 -28.30
CA PRO A 17 50.76 -38.25 -26.90
C PRO A 17 51.76 -37.82 -25.77
N ARG A 18 51.16 -37.84 -24.54
CA ARG A 18 51.68 -38.38 -23.27
C ARG A 18 52.91 -37.82 -22.55
N ARG A 19 52.62 -37.47 -21.26
CA ARG A 19 53.22 -37.93 -19.98
C ARG A 19 54.69 -37.60 -19.68
N SER A 20 54.89 -37.05 -18.51
CA SER A 20 55.41 -37.62 -17.22
C SER A 20 56.06 -36.49 -16.43
N SER A 21 55.66 -36.25 -15.20
CA SER A 21 56.02 -36.91 -13.93
C SER A 21 57.33 -36.40 -13.33
N THR A 22 57.19 -36.24 -11.99
CA THR A 22 58.29 -36.16 -10.99
C THR A 22 58.82 -34.76 -10.75
N GLY A 23 58.99 -34.28 -9.57
CA GLY A 23 58.96 -34.78 -8.22
C GLY A 23 59.67 -33.77 -7.35
N SER A 24 59.21 -33.67 -6.19
CA SER A 24 59.76 -33.92 -4.87
C SER A 24 60.47 -32.77 -4.13
N ARG A 25 59.97 -32.68 -2.89
CA ARG A 25 60.69 -32.47 -1.61
C ARG A 25 61.23 -31.06 -1.35
N GLY A 26 61.09 -30.50 -0.19
CA GLY A 26 60.89 -30.88 1.19
C GLY A 26 60.93 -29.60 2.00
N ALA A 27 60.22 -29.67 3.09
CA ALA A 27 60.71 -29.68 4.47
C ALA A 27 61.45 -28.39 4.87
N ASP A 28 61.24 -27.76 5.92
CA ASP A 28 61.07 -28.07 7.33
C ASP A 28 60.67 -26.81 8.13
N ARG A 29 59.69 -26.92 9.08
CA ARG A 29 59.85 -26.88 10.55
C ARG A 29 60.37 -25.58 11.18
N LYS A 30 59.62 -25.03 12.09
CA LYS A 30 59.66 -24.98 13.58
C LYS A 30 58.84 -23.80 14.03
N ALA A 31 57.80 -23.89 14.82
CA ALA A 31 57.63 -24.30 16.23
C ALA A 31 58.47 -23.46 17.21
N THR A 32 57.77 -22.85 18.12
CA THR A 32 57.95 -22.74 19.60
C THR A 32 56.98 -21.69 20.11
N GLU A 33 55.97 -22.01 20.91
CA GLU A 33 56.00 -22.23 22.39
C GLU A 33 56.59 -21.03 23.11
N GLU A 34 55.95 -20.47 24.08
CA GLU A 34 55.65 -20.76 25.47
C GLU A 34 55.34 -19.41 26.12
N THR A 35 54.64 -19.13 27.18
CA THR A 35 54.20 -19.71 28.44
C THR A 35 53.46 -18.63 29.21
N ASN A 36 52.33 -18.88 29.79
CA ASN A 36 52.00 -19.24 31.16
C ASN A 36 52.49 -18.29 32.29
N ARG A 37 51.53 -17.79 33.06
CA ARG A 37 51.51 -17.67 34.54
C ARG A 37 50.31 -16.84 35.00
N ARG A 38 49.26 -17.44 35.57
CA ARG A 38 49.04 -17.78 36.97
C ARG A 38 49.15 -16.59 37.95
N GLY A 39 48.08 -16.34 38.62
CA GLY A 39 48.02 -15.53 39.83
C GLY A 39 46.63 -15.70 40.52
N ARG A 40 46.53 -16.67 41.35
CA ARG A 40 45.48 -16.95 42.35
C ARG A 40 45.79 -16.20 43.64
N VAL A 41 44.79 -15.66 44.35
CA VAL A 41 44.66 -15.60 45.83
C VAL A 41 43.20 -15.22 46.11
N ARG A 42 42.29 -16.03 46.65
CA ARG A 42 42.00 -16.41 48.06
C ARG A 42 41.80 -15.16 48.94
N SER A 43 40.82 -14.97 49.76
CA SER A 43 39.91 -15.87 50.46
C SER A 43 39.04 -15.09 51.48
N ARG A 44 37.93 -15.71 51.90
CA ARG A 44 37.26 -15.60 53.22
C ARG A 44 36.34 -14.39 53.44
N GLY A 45 35.15 -14.47 53.99
CA GLY A 45 34.44 -15.56 54.62
C GLY A 45 33.38 -15.00 55.57
N ALA A 46 32.44 -15.82 55.93
CA ALA A 46 31.50 -15.80 57.04
C ALA A 46 30.33 -14.79 56.92
N GLY A 47 29.05 -15.09 57.15
CA GLY A 47 28.40 -16.22 57.80
C GLY A 47 27.18 -15.71 58.55
N GLY A 48 26.13 -16.52 58.62
CA GLY A 48 24.94 -16.31 59.43
C GLY A 48 23.70 -16.04 58.58
N GLY A 49 22.76 -16.87 58.37
CA GLY A 49 22.16 -18.00 59.12
C GLY A 49 21.02 -17.52 60.01
N TRP A 50 19.82 -17.97 59.71
CA TRP A 50 18.73 -18.39 60.58
C TRP A 50 17.38 -18.22 59.84
N ARG A 51 16.79 -19.32 59.35
CA ARG A 51 15.65 -20.11 59.85
C ARG A 51 14.27 -19.46 59.73
N GLU A 52 13.45 -20.15 58.96
CA GLU A 52 11.98 -20.26 59.10
C GLU A 52 11.55 -20.66 60.50
N PRO A 53 10.29 -20.44 60.87
CA PRO A 53 9.41 -21.58 60.83
C PRO A 53 7.97 -21.31 60.34
N ALA A 54 7.36 -22.40 59.95
CA ALA A 54 5.99 -22.67 59.62
C ALA A 54 4.99 -22.41 60.77
N GLY A 55 3.71 -22.21 60.41
CA GLY A 55 2.61 -22.25 61.35
C GLY A 55 1.28 -21.99 60.68
N ALA A 56 0.53 -23.04 60.55
CA ALA A 56 -0.84 -23.21 60.10
C ALA A 56 -1.88 -22.57 61.03
N ALA A 57 -3.08 -22.30 60.50
CA ALA A 57 -4.43 -22.59 61.00
C ALA A 57 -5.44 -21.67 60.32
N GLU A 58 -6.33 -22.21 59.50
CA GLU A 58 -7.74 -22.52 59.76
C GLU A 58 -8.54 -21.47 60.56
N ALA A 59 -9.59 -20.93 59.91
CA ALA A 59 -10.99 -21.08 60.30
C ALA A 59 -11.92 -20.10 59.55
N THR A 60 -12.82 -20.62 58.76
CA THR A 60 -14.31 -20.61 58.87
C THR A 60 -15.04 -19.28 58.81
N ALA A 61 -15.80 -19.13 57.74
CA ALA A 61 -17.26 -19.21 57.63
C ALA A 61 -18.08 -17.93 57.61
N ALA A 62 -19.03 -17.95 56.74
CA ALA A 62 -20.36 -17.30 56.72
C ALA A 62 -20.41 -15.80 56.36
N GLY A 63 -21.19 -15.31 55.50
CA GLY A 63 -22.41 -15.74 54.84
C GLY A 63 -23.07 -14.55 54.17
N ARG A 64 -23.74 -14.85 53.05
CA ARG A 64 -25.00 -14.26 52.59
C ARG A 64 -25.14 -12.73 52.42
N HIS A 65 -25.44 -12.23 51.22
CA HIS A 65 -26.75 -12.13 50.63
C HIS A 65 -26.65 -11.47 49.23
N GLU A 66 -27.11 -12.16 48.23
CA GLU A 66 -27.86 -11.61 47.10
C GLU A 66 -29.30 -11.31 47.56
N PRO A 67 -30.20 -10.77 46.74
CA PRO A 67 -30.32 -10.30 45.39
C PRO A 67 -31.26 -9.04 45.25
N PRO A 68 -32.11 -8.84 44.26
CA PRO A 68 -32.05 -8.99 42.82
C PRO A 68 -32.72 -7.85 42.03
N LEU A 69 -32.69 -7.99 40.67
CA LEU A 69 -33.73 -7.66 39.68
C LEU A 69 -34.27 -6.21 39.60
N CYS A 70 -34.37 -5.60 38.43
CA CYS A 70 -35.39 -5.83 37.42
C CYS A 70 -35.24 -4.87 36.23
N PHE A 71 -35.37 -5.43 35.05
CA PHE A 71 -36.21 -5.03 33.91
C PHE A 71 -36.48 -3.56 33.63
N GLY A 72 -36.29 -3.21 32.35
CA GLY A 72 -37.00 -2.08 31.73
C GLY A 72 -36.57 -1.81 30.31
N VAL A 73 -37.14 -2.59 29.38
CA VAL A 73 -37.22 -2.29 27.96
C VAL A 73 -38.14 -1.08 27.80
N LYS A 74 -37.81 -0.10 26.94
CA LYS A 74 -38.74 0.43 25.93
C LYS A 74 -38.07 1.36 24.92
N ASN A 75 -38.40 1.10 23.68
CA ASN A 75 -38.29 1.95 22.50
C ASN A 75 -39.12 3.25 22.67
N ASP A 76 -38.72 4.27 21.88
CA ASP A 76 -39.53 5.01 20.89
C ASP A 76 -38.85 6.36 20.65
N VAL A 77 -38.37 6.64 19.45
CA VAL A 77 -39.00 7.23 18.26
C VAL A 77 -39.48 8.71 18.45
N VAL A 78 -38.89 9.56 17.58
CA VAL A 78 -39.41 10.77 16.89
C VAL A 78 -39.51 12.09 17.65
N GLY A 79 -39.02 13.14 17.00
CA GLY A 79 -39.62 14.47 17.07
C GLY A 79 -38.62 15.63 16.98
N ALA A 80 -38.58 16.22 15.82
CA ALA A 80 -38.01 17.53 15.53
C ALA A 80 -38.72 18.63 16.35
N VAL A 81 -38.06 19.78 16.50
CA VAL A 81 -38.54 21.13 16.18
C VAL A 81 -37.80 22.20 17.01
N ILE A 82 -37.07 23.06 16.35
CA ILE A 82 -36.92 24.54 16.36
C ILE A 82 -37.27 25.29 17.67
N GLY A 83 -36.37 26.19 18.08
CA GLY A 83 -36.75 27.29 18.97
C GLY A 83 -35.58 28.16 19.43
N GLU A 84 -35.58 29.33 18.92
CA GLU A 84 -34.65 30.47 19.14
C GLU A 84 -34.67 31.07 20.55
N ARG A 85 -33.59 31.84 20.83
CA ARG A 85 -33.44 33.09 21.58
C ARG A 85 -33.28 33.06 23.09
N GLY A 86 -32.20 33.75 23.51
CA GLY A 86 -32.36 34.68 24.61
C GLY A 86 -31.15 34.94 25.50
N ARG A 87 -30.37 35.94 25.16
CA ARG A 87 -29.73 36.99 25.99
C ARG A 87 -29.10 36.68 27.35
N ARG A 88 -27.86 37.16 27.46
CA ARG A 88 -27.09 37.64 28.65
C ARG A 88 -27.95 38.49 29.64
N PRO A 89 -27.48 38.91 30.87
CA PRO A 89 -26.10 39.42 31.21
C PRO A 89 -25.63 39.24 32.69
N GLY A 90 -24.39 39.64 32.91
CA GLY A 90 -23.89 40.41 34.06
C GLY A 90 -23.36 39.57 35.25
N SER A 91 -22.37 39.88 35.96
CA SER A 91 -21.50 41.01 36.22
C SER A 91 -20.60 40.70 37.41
N LEU A 92 -19.39 41.24 37.37
CA LEU A 92 -18.63 41.87 38.48
C LEU A 92 -18.07 40.96 39.58
N ARG A 93 -16.82 41.06 39.91
CA ARG A 93 -15.87 41.97 40.53
C ARG A 93 -14.77 41.12 41.19
N ASP A 94 -13.66 41.41 41.38
CA ASP A 94 -12.59 42.38 41.73
C ASP A 94 -11.41 41.57 42.26
N GLY A 95 -10.22 41.90 42.02
CA GLY A 95 -9.27 42.78 42.65
C GLY A 95 -7.86 42.20 42.58
N ALA A 96 -7.01 42.89 42.00
CA ALA A 96 -6.00 43.79 42.51
C ALA A 96 -4.60 43.21 42.80
N ALA A 97 -3.65 43.87 42.21
CA ALA A 97 -2.33 44.37 42.66
C ALA A 97 -1.17 43.35 42.62
N GLY A 98 0.00 43.65 42.12
CA GLY A 98 0.65 44.89 41.78
C GLY A 98 2.14 44.67 41.58
N VAL A 99 2.74 45.58 40.83
CA VAL A 99 4.08 46.16 40.99
C VAL A 99 5.31 45.31 40.60
N GLY A 100 6.10 45.68 39.62
CA GLY A 100 7.18 46.57 39.54
C GLY A 100 8.07 46.40 38.31
N ALA A 101 8.21 47.42 37.49
CA ALA A 101 9.36 47.65 36.65
C ALA A 101 10.45 48.38 37.47
N PRO A 102 11.67 48.63 36.98
CA PRO A 102 11.98 49.53 35.88
C PRO A 102 13.30 49.28 35.08
N ALA A 103 13.30 49.84 33.84
CA ALA A 103 14.26 50.77 33.24
C ALA A 103 15.75 50.35 33.14
N ALA A 104 16.54 50.67 32.14
CA ALA A 104 16.62 51.82 31.24
C ALA A 104 17.77 51.69 30.22
N ARG A 105 17.61 52.42 29.10
CA ARG A 105 18.58 53.24 28.37
C ARG A 105 19.61 52.63 27.44
N GLY A 106 19.52 53.09 26.14
CA GLY A 106 20.61 53.74 25.45
C GLY A 106 20.42 53.86 23.95
N ARG A 107 19.93 54.91 23.49
CA ARG A 107 20.21 55.90 22.40
C ARG A 107 21.14 55.48 21.26
N GLY A 108 20.67 55.84 20.06
CA GLY A 108 21.52 56.10 18.91
C GLY A 108 20.71 56.33 17.60
N SER A 109 20.44 57.55 17.28
CA SER A 109 19.81 58.18 16.10
C SER A 109 20.61 57.88 14.82
N VAL A 110 19.97 57.91 13.60
CA VAL A 110 19.79 59.02 12.67
C VAL A 110 19.16 58.56 11.36
N ALA A 111 18.07 59.22 11.00
CA ALA A 111 17.53 59.68 9.73
C ALA A 111 17.73 58.92 8.40
N GLY A 112 16.59 58.75 7.69
CA GLY A 112 16.50 58.55 6.25
C GLY A 112 15.04 58.40 5.81
N ARG A 113 14.46 59.48 5.29
CA ARG A 113 13.09 59.55 4.75
C ARG A 113 12.97 58.75 3.44
N GLY A 114 11.91 57.98 3.28
CA GLY A 114 11.45 57.40 2.04
C GLY A 114 9.98 57.02 2.15
N VAL A 115 9.11 57.88 1.70
CA VAL A 115 7.66 57.66 1.59
C VAL A 115 7.42 56.70 0.44
N CYS A 116 6.83 55.56 0.68
CA CYS A 116 6.11 54.76 -0.34
C CYS A 116 4.86 54.20 0.28
N GLY A 117 3.73 54.53 -0.32
CA GLY A 117 2.39 54.19 0.13
C GLY A 117 2.14 52.69 0.17
N ARG A 118 1.57 52.23 1.26
CA ARG A 118 0.97 50.89 1.37
C ARG A 118 -0.47 50.98 0.87
N GLU A 119 -0.74 50.37 -0.27
CA GLU A 119 -2.08 49.99 -0.63
C GLU A 119 -2.55 48.82 0.29
N PRO A 120 -3.83 48.83 0.69
CA PRO A 120 -4.36 47.71 1.51
C PRO A 120 -4.48 46.44 0.64
N PRO A 121 -4.30 45.22 1.22
CA PRO A 121 -4.41 43.97 0.49
C PRO A 121 -5.81 43.80 -0.07
N GLY A 122 -5.89 43.76 -1.42
CA GLY A 122 -7.10 43.53 -2.17
C GLY A 122 -7.79 42.25 -1.70
N ARG A 123 -9.08 42.34 -1.42
CA ARG A 123 -9.97 41.23 -1.16
C ARG A 123 -9.87 40.23 -2.33
N LEU A 124 -9.29 39.07 -2.09
CA LEU A 124 -9.37 37.92 -2.99
C LEU A 124 -10.85 37.65 -3.28
N ALA A 125 -11.24 37.93 -4.51
CA ALA A 125 -12.59 37.64 -5.01
C ALA A 125 -12.88 36.16 -4.83
N ARG A 126 -13.88 35.83 -4.01
CA ARG A 126 -14.42 34.48 -3.89
C ARG A 126 -14.95 34.06 -5.26
N ARG A 127 -14.28 33.09 -5.91
CA ARG A 127 -14.80 32.47 -7.13
C ARG A 127 -16.17 31.84 -6.85
N PRO A 128 -17.13 31.93 -7.78
CA PRO A 128 -18.51 31.52 -7.53
C PRO A 128 -18.62 30.02 -7.24
N ARG A 129 -19.49 29.66 -6.31
CA ARG A 129 -19.87 28.27 -5.94
C ARG A 129 -20.38 27.41 -7.12
N THR A 130 -20.65 28.01 -8.27
CA THR A 130 -21.11 27.35 -9.50
C THR A 130 -20.06 26.43 -10.13
N TYR A 131 -18.76 26.68 -9.95
CA TYR A 131 -17.68 25.86 -10.50
C TYR A 131 -17.61 24.45 -9.86
N PHE A 132 -18.01 24.36 -8.61
CA PHE A 132 -18.03 23.09 -7.85
C PHE A 132 -19.20 22.17 -8.26
N LYS A 133 -20.35 22.76 -8.62
CA LYS A 133 -21.54 22.00 -9.05
C LYS A 133 -21.36 21.33 -10.42
N ALA A 134 -20.70 22.00 -11.38
CA ALA A 134 -20.53 21.45 -12.73
C ALA A 134 -19.63 20.19 -12.74
N ASN A 135 -18.53 20.19 -11.98
CA ASN A 135 -17.63 19.04 -11.90
C ASN A 135 -18.22 17.87 -11.07
N PHE A 136 -18.97 18.17 -10.02
CA PHE A 136 -19.70 17.18 -9.23
C PHE A 136 -20.77 16.48 -10.08
N VAL A 137 -21.52 17.26 -10.86
CA VAL A 137 -22.56 16.75 -11.76
C VAL A 137 -21.98 15.89 -12.88
N LYS A 138 -20.81 16.24 -13.44
CA LYS A 138 -20.13 15.42 -14.48
C LYS A 138 -19.79 14.02 -13.97
N ASN A 139 -19.24 13.89 -12.76
CA ASN A 139 -18.86 12.60 -12.20
C ASN A 139 -20.07 11.78 -11.75
N LEU A 140 -21.10 12.45 -11.21
CA LEU A 140 -22.39 11.81 -10.90
C LEU A 140 -23.08 11.28 -12.17
N LEU A 141 -22.97 12.02 -13.30
CA LEU A 141 -23.53 11.60 -14.59
C LEU A 141 -22.78 10.40 -15.19
N THR A 142 -21.46 10.31 -15.04
CA THR A 142 -20.69 9.15 -15.52
C THR A 142 -21.08 7.90 -14.75
N ASP A 143 -21.29 8.01 -13.44
CA ASP A 143 -21.74 6.91 -12.59
C ASP A 143 -23.21 6.53 -12.83
N ILE A 144 -24.08 7.50 -13.14
CA ILE A 144 -25.51 7.28 -13.45
C ILE A 144 -25.68 6.63 -14.84
N ILE A 145 -24.83 6.99 -15.82
CA ILE A 145 -24.87 6.38 -17.18
C ILE A 145 -24.39 4.92 -17.14
N ALA A 146 -23.48 4.56 -16.21
CA ALA A 146 -23.04 3.18 -16.00
C ALA A 146 -24.09 2.32 -15.26
N PHE A 147 -25.13 2.94 -14.67
CA PHE A 147 -26.18 2.29 -13.89
C PHE A 147 -27.55 2.52 -14.52
N GLN A 148 -27.77 2.11 -15.76
CA GLN A 148 -29.12 1.94 -16.28
C GLN A 148 -29.60 0.50 -16.01
N PRO A 149 -30.55 0.27 -15.08
CA PRO A 149 -31.33 -0.95 -15.11
C PRO A 149 -32.29 -0.84 -16.31
N THR A 150 -32.26 -1.84 -17.18
CA THR A 150 -33.31 -2.06 -18.17
C THR A 150 -34.66 -2.21 -17.46
N VAL A 151 -35.47 -1.17 -17.45
CA VAL A 151 -36.87 -1.23 -17.04
C VAL A 151 -37.70 -1.27 -18.31
N GLY A 152 -38.40 -2.39 -18.45
CA GLY A 152 -39.41 -2.61 -19.48
C GLY A 152 -40.51 -1.59 -19.42
N ALA A 153 -41.00 -1.18 -20.58
CA ALA A 153 -42.14 -0.36 -20.80
C ALA A 153 -43.39 -1.04 -20.26
N ASP A 154 -44.15 -0.32 -19.46
CA ASP A 154 -45.63 -0.44 -19.42
C ASP A 154 -46.29 0.87 -19.02
N THR A 155 -47.33 1.12 -19.74
CA THR A 155 -48.19 2.25 -19.99
C THR A 155 -48.98 2.81 -18.83
N SER A 156 -49.27 4.12 -18.95
CA SER A 156 -50.49 4.89 -18.62
C SER A 156 -50.84 5.16 -17.18
N THR A 157 -50.86 6.41 -16.79
CA THR A 157 -52.07 7.25 -16.67
C THR A 157 -51.71 8.66 -16.20
N SER A 158 -52.42 9.60 -16.78
CA SER A 158 -52.41 11.04 -16.57
C SER A 158 -52.86 11.46 -15.19
N GLU A 159 -52.14 12.37 -14.55
CA GLU A 159 -52.72 13.45 -13.76
C GLU A 159 -51.78 14.66 -13.78
N SER A 160 -52.36 15.80 -14.17
CA SER A 160 -51.75 17.09 -14.35
C SER A 160 -51.39 17.72 -13.01
N VAL A 161 -50.09 17.89 -12.76
CA VAL A 161 -49.60 18.88 -11.80
C VAL A 161 -48.67 19.81 -12.58
N THR A 162 -49.16 21.03 -12.80
CA THR A 162 -48.39 22.16 -13.31
C THR A 162 -47.40 22.61 -12.25
N ASP A 163 -46.18 22.09 -12.29
CA ASP A 163 -45.06 22.63 -11.53
C ASP A 163 -44.08 23.20 -12.56
N ASP A 164 -44.07 24.52 -12.69
CA ASP A 164 -43.20 25.32 -13.56
C ASP A 164 -41.78 25.35 -12.98
N GLN A 165 -41.15 24.19 -12.81
CA GLN A 165 -39.72 24.08 -12.59
C GLN A 165 -39.05 23.84 -13.94
N PRO A 166 -38.04 24.62 -14.33
CA PRO A 166 -37.34 24.40 -15.57
C PRO A 166 -36.75 22.99 -15.58
N LEU A 167 -37.25 22.15 -16.46
CA LEU A 167 -36.72 20.81 -16.72
C LEU A 167 -35.22 20.94 -16.96
N ILE A 168 -34.42 20.27 -16.10
CA ILE A 168 -32.98 20.23 -16.24
C ILE A 168 -32.65 19.51 -17.55
N ASP A 169 -32.14 20.26 -18.53
CA ASP A 169 -31.67 19.66 -19.78
C ASP A 169 -30.31 18.99 -19.57
N TRP A 170 -30.36 17.69 -19.33
CA TRP A 170 -29.20 16.84 -19.08
C TRP A 170 -28.30 16.69 -20.30
N ASP A 171 -28.85 16.78 -21.50
CA ASP A 171 -28.09 16.65 -22.75
C ASP A 171 -27.29 17.91 -23.04
N GLN A 172 -27.90 19.07 -22.84
CA GLN A 172 -27.19 20.36 -22.92
C GLN A 172 -26.06 20.44 -21.88
N ILE A 173 -26.30 20.02 -20.65
CA ILE A 173 -25.28 19.99 -19.59
C ILE A 173 -24.12 19.04 -19.98
N ARG A 174 -24.42 17.89 -20.57
CA ARG A 174 -23.42 16.93 -21.05
C ARG A 174 -22.58 17.51 -22.19
N GLU A 175 -23.21 18.15 -23.17
CA GLU A 175 -22.50 18.82 -24.26
C GLU A 175 -21.60 19.94 -23.79
N ASP A 176 -22.09 20.79 -22.89
CA ASP A 176 -21.29 21.89 -22.34
C ASP A 176 -20.13 21.41 -21.48
N ALA A 177 -20.32 20.30 -20.74
CA ALA A 177 -19.25 19.66 -20.01
C ALA A 177 -18.16 19.13 -20.98
N LEU A 178 -18.55 18.50 -22.09
CA LEU A 178 -17.61 18.02 -23.12
C LEU A 178 -16.89 19.17 -23.84
N LYS A 179 -17.60 20.27 -24.18
CA LYS A 179 -17.01 21.48 -24.77
C LYS A 179 -15.99 22.12 -23.80
N TRP A 180 -16.35 22.20 -22.51
CA TRP A 180 -15.46 22.74 -21.49
C TRP A 180 -14.21 21.87 -21.30
N GLU A 181 -14.37 20.55 -21.30
CA GLU A 181 -13.23 19.61 -21.18
C GLU A 181 -12.29 19.74 -22.39
N LYS A 182 -12.82 19.78 -23.60
CA LYS A 182 -12.03 20.00 -24.83
C LYS A 182 -11.25 21.33 -24.75
N LYS A 183 -11.91 22.40 -24.30
CA LYS A 183 -11.26 23.72 -24.12
C LYS A 183 -10.20 23.71 -23.02
N LYS A 184 -10.44 22.97 -21.92
CA LYS A 184 -9.47 22.85 -20.80
C LYS A 184 -8.12 22.28 -21.26
N TRP A 185 -8.16 21.38 -22.23
CA TRP A 185 -7.01 20.61 -22.69
C TRP A 185 -6.54 20.94 -24.11
N ALA A 186 -7.08 22.03 -24.74
CA ALA A 186 -6.78 22.38 -26.12
C ALA A 186 -5.32 22.77 -26.34
N ASP A 187 -4.72 23.47 -25.40
CA ASP A 187 -3.38 24.07 -25.51
C ASP A 187 -2.27 23.22 -24.86
N LEU A 188 -2.51 21.91 -24.69
CA LEU A 188 -1.50 21.05 -24.07
C LEU A 188 -0.38 20.73 -25.07
N PRO A 189 0.90 20.80 -24.64
CA PRO A 189 2.01 20.34 -25.45
C PRO A 189 1.91 18.82 -25.68
N PRO A 190 2.36 18.31 -26.84
CA PRO A 190 2.32 16.89 -27.15
C PRO A 190 3.16 16.08 -26.18
N ILE A 191 2.75 14.84 -25.92
CA ILE A 191 3.49 13.88 -25.11
C ILE A 191 4.21 12.87 -26.01
N LYS A 192 5.52 12.69 -25.77
CA LYS A 192 6.25 11.54 -26.27
C LYS A 192 6.10 10.39 -25.30
N LYS A 193 5.70 9.20 -25.77
CA LYS A 193 5.46 8.03 -24.91
C LYS A 193 6.30 6.82 -25.26
N ASN A 194 6.73 6.67 -26.52
CA ASN A 194 7.51 5.52 -26.96
C ASN A 194 9.01 5.81 -26.82
N PHE A 195 9.66 5.02 -25.98
CA PHE A 195 11.09 5.05 -25.66
C PHE A 195 11.73 3.67 -25.77
N TYR A 196 10.96 2.64 -26.16
CA TYR A 196 11.44 1.27 -26.26
C TYR A 196 12.18 1.04 -27.55
N ILE A 197 13.39 0.50 -27.42
CA ILE A 197 14.17 -0.03 -28.53
C ILE A 197 14.42 -1.50 -28.23
N GLU A 198 13.74 -2.38 -28.96
CA GLU A 198 13.87 -3.81 -28.74
C GLU A 198 15.29 -4.29 -29.12
N SER A 199 15.93 -5.02 -28.20
CA SER A 199 17.25 -5.59 -28.43
C SER A 199 17.17 -6.78 -29.41
N ALA A 200 18.27 -7.04 -30.13
CA ALA A 200 18.35 -8.19 -31.02
C ALA A 200 18.15 -9.53 -30.26
N THR A 201 18.58 -9.60 -29.02
CA THR A 201 18.38 -10.78 -28.17
C THR A 201 16.91 -11.00 -27.82
N THR A 202 16.18 -9.94 -27.54
CA THR A 202 14.74 -10.00 -27.22
C THR A 202 13.90 -10.30 -28.46
N SER A 203 14.19 -9.64 -29.59
CA SER A 203 13.44 -9.83 -30.85
C SER A 203 13.65 -11.23 -31.47
N SER A 204 14.79 -11.87 -31.22
CA SER A 204 15.10 -13.22 -31.72
C SER A 204 14.49 -14.36 -30.89
N MET A 205 13.81 -14.07 -29.77
CA MET A 205 13.18 -15.10 -28.93
C MET A 205 12.04 -15.79 -29.68
N SER A 206 12.10 -17.12 -29.77
CA SER A 206 10.98 -17.91 -30.29
C SER A 206 9.82 -17.95 -29.29
N GLN A 207 8.60 -18.20 -29.78
CA GLN A 207 7.41 -18.30 -28.90
C GLN A 207 7.59 -19.37 -27.80
N VAL A 208 8.23 -20.50 -28.14
CA VAL A 208 8.53 -21.55 -27.16
C VAL A 208 9.46 -21.06 -26.06
N GLN A 209 10.47 -20.26 -26.39
CA GLN A 209 11.38 -19.68 -25.39
C GLN A 209 10.63 -18.68 -24.49
N ILE A 210 9.75 -17.87 -25.05
CA ILE A 210 8.92 -16.92 -24.32
C ILE A 210 8.00 -17.64 -23.34
N ASP A 211 7.30 -18.69 -23.81
CA ASP A 211 6.35 -19.45 -23.00
C ASP A 211 7.06 -20.21 -21.88
N ASN A 212 8.23 -20.81 -22.17
CA ASN A 212 9.06 -21.44 -21.14
C ASN A 212 9.54 -20.41 -20.11
N TRP A 213 10.05 -19.26 -20.57
CA TRP A 213 10.48 -18.20 -19.68
C TRP A 213 9.33 -17.73 -18.74
N ARG A 214 8.13 -17.52 -19.28
CA ARG A 214 6.96 -17.12 -18.51
C ARG A 214 6.59 -18.16 -17.47
N LYS A 215 6.63 -19.44 -17.84
CA LYS A 215 6.33 -20.56 -16.95
C LYS A 215 7.35 -20.68 -15.80
N GLU A 216 8.64 -20.59 -16.11
CA GLU A 216 9.74 -20.66 -15.12
C GLU A 216 9.78 -19.46 -14.18
N ASN A 217 9.27 -18.29 -14.62
CA ASN A 217 9.25 -17.07 -13.86
C ASN A 217 7.88 -16.83 -13.18
N PHE A 218 7.42 -17.81 -12.41
CA PHE A 218 6.17 -17.76 -11.63
C PHE A 218 4.91 -17.68 -12.49
N ASN A 219 4.86 -18.37 -13.63
CA ASN A 219 3.71 -18.36 -14.53
C ASN A 219 3.26 -16.94 -14.89
N VAL A 220 4.17 -16.12 -15.40
CA VAL A 220 3.83 -14.77 -15.88
C VAL A 220 2.79 -14.90 -16.99
N THR A 221 1.67 -14.20 -16.84
CA THR A 221 0.66 -14.07 -17.89
C THR A 221 0.49 -12.61 -18.28
N CYS A 222 0.26 -12.36 -19.57
CA CYS A 222 0.06 -11.02 -20.08
C CYS A 222 -1.09 -11.03 -21.09
N ASP A 223 -1.97 -10.03 -21.00
CA ASP A 223 -3.08 -9.85 -21.93
C ASP A 223 -3.23 -8.37 -22.30
N ASP A 224 -3.70 -8.11 -23.51
CA ASP A 224 -4.06 -6.77 -23.95
C ASP A 224 -5.55 -6.53 -23.72
N LEU A 225 -5.89 -5.56 -22.90
CA LEU A 225 -7.28 -5.22 -22.56
C LEU A 225 -7.91 -4.22 -23.54
N LYS A 226 -7.24 -3.93 -24.67
CA LYS A 226 -7.79 -3.12 -25.74
C LYS A 226 -9.02 -3.77 -26.35
N ASP A 227 -10.06 -2.98 -26.60
CA ASP A 227 -11.23 -3.42 -27.33
C ASP A 227 -10.92 -3.56 -28.83
N GLY A 228 -11.45 -4.62 -29.46
CA GLY A 228 -11.23 -4.91 -30.90
C GLY A 228 -9.92 -5.65 -31.14
N GLU A 229 -9.13 -5.19 -32.11
CA GLU A 229 -7.88 -5.83 -32.49
C GLU A 229 -6.82 -5.71 -31.41
N LYS A 230 -6.34 -6.87 -30.93
CA LYS A 230 -5.31 -6.95 -29.87
C LYS A 230 -3.93 -6.61 -30.42
N ARG A 231 -3.17 -5.86 -29.65
CA ARG A 231 -1.76 -5.57 -29.94
C ARG A 231 -0.90 -6.80 -29.63
N PRO A 232 0.20 -7.02 -30.35
CA PRO A 232 1.17 -8.06 -29.98
C PRO A 232 1.73 -7.77 -28.60
N ILE A 233 1.82 -8.80 -27.76
CA ILE A 233 2.40 -8.69 -26.43
C ILE A 233 3.91 -8.66 -26.56
N PRO A 234 4.59 -7.60 -26.07
CA PRO A 234 6.04 -7.51 -26.15
C PRO A 234 6.74 -8.68 -25.47
N ASN A 235 7.87 -9.10 -26.03
CA ASN A 235 8.70 -10.16 -25.44
C ASN A 235 9.27 -9.73 -24.10
N PRO A 236 9.38 -10.63 -23.11
CA PRO A 236 10.03 -10.32 -21.84
C PRO A 236 11.52 -10.11 -22.03
N ILE A 237 12.11 -9.14 -21.36
CA ILE A 237 13.54 -8.95 -21.34
C ILE A 237 14.20 -9.88 -20.32
N CYS A 238 15.39 -10.38 -20.63
CA CYS A 238 16.15 -11.27 -19.76
C CYS A 238 17.30 -10.56 -19.02
N LYS A 239 17.77 -9.45 -19.57
CA LYS A 239 18.87 -8.64 -19.03
C LYS A 239 18.47 -7.17 -18.96
N PHE A 240 19.09 -6.41 -18.09
CA PHE A 240 18.84 -4.97 -17.98
C PHE A 240 19.22 -4.21 -19.25
N GLU A 241 20.29 -4.65 -19.93
CA GLU A 241 20.76 -4.07 -21.18
C GLU A 241 19.71 -4.14 -22.28
N ASP A 242 18.84 -5.17 -22.28
CA ASP A 242 17.79 -5.34 -23.28
C ASP A 242 16.75 -4.19 -23.25
N ALA A 243 16.60 -3.51 -22.11
CA ALA A 243 15.69 -2.37 -21.97
C ALA A 243 16.41 -1.01 -21.87
N PHE A 244 17.61 -0.98 -21.27
CA PHE A 244 18.22 0.27 -20.82
C PHE A 244 19.62 0.54 -21.41
N GLN A 245 20.04 -0.20 -22.43
CA GLN A 245 21.36 0.04 -23.07
C GLN A 245 21.51 1.50 -23.56
N SER A 246 20.43 2.10 -24.06
CA SER A 246 20.41 3.49 -24.53
C SER A 246 20.34 4.52 -23.38
N TYR A 247 20.25 4.07 -22.12
CA TYR A 247 20.08 4.91 -20.93
C TYR A 247 21.20 4.65 -19.91
N PRO A 248 22.42 5.19 -20.15
CA PRO A 248 23.61 4.84 -19.36
C PRO A 248 23.49 5.19 -17.87
N GLU A 249 22.71 6.20 -17.53
CA GLU A 249 22.50 6.61 -16.15
C GLU A 249 21.63 5.60 -15.39
N VAL A 250 20.59 5.06 -16.01
CA VAL A 250 19.80 3.96 -15.46
C VAL A 250 20.70 2.74 -15.25
N MET A 251 21.52 2.38 -16.25
CA MET A 251 22.46 1.26 -16.15
C MET A 251 23.50 1.46 -15.04
N LYS A 252 23.99 2.68 -14.84
CA LYS A 252 24.89 3.02 -13.72
C LYS A 252 24.21 2.79 -12.37
N ASN A 253 22.95 3.21 -12.23
CA ASN A 253 22.19 3.01 -11.00
C ASN A 253 21.92 1.53 -10.71
N ILE A 254 21.58 0.73 -11.72
CA ILE A 254 21.38 -0.72 -11.62
C ILE A 254 22.68 -1.41 -11.14
N LYS A 255 23.81 -1.08 -11.76
CA LYS A 255 25.13 -1.61 -11.37
C LYS A 255 25.51 -1.23 -9.94
N ARG A 256 25.28 0.03 -9.55
CA ARG A 256 25.50 0.51 -8.18
C ARG A 256 24.65 -0.22 -7.15
N ALA A 257 23.43 -0.59 -7.51
CA ALA A 257 22.53 -1.35 -6.65
C ALA A 257 22.88 -2.84 -6.53
N GLY A 258 23.77 -3.35 -7.39
CA GLY A 258 24.21 -4.74 -7.38
C GLY A 258 23.17 -5.74 -7.90
N PHE A 259 22.17 -5.27 -8.65
CA PHE A 259 21.18 -6.16 -9.25
C PHE A 259 21.80 -7.02 -10.34
N GLN A 260 21.49 -8.33 -10.31
CA GLN A 260 22.05 -9.31 -11.24
C GLN A 260 21.14 -9.53 -12.45
N LYS A 261 19.82 -9.54 -12.25
CA LYS A 261 18.82 -9.73 -13.29
C LYS A 261 17.52 -9.01 -12.94
N PRO A 262 16.68 -8.65 -13.94
CA PRO A 262 15.36 -8.12 -13.71
C PRO A 262 14.47 -9.14 -12.96
N THR A 263 13.55 -8.64 -12.16
CA THR A 263 12.50 -9.48 -11.58
C THR A 263 11.44 -9.83 -12.63
N PRO A 264 10.64 -10.87 -12.46
CA PRO A 264 9.64 -11.28 -13.46
C PRO A 264 8.66 -10.16 -13.85
N ILE A 265 8.19 -9.35 -12.89
CA ILE A 265 7.33 -8.21 -13.20
C ILE A 265 8.06 -7.13 -13.99
N GLN A 266 9.33 -6.85 -13.67
CA GLN A 266 10.16 -5.88 -14.40
C GLN A 266 10.42 -6.35 -15.82
N SER A 267 10.79 -7.62 -16.00
CA SER A 267 11.08 -8.21 -17.31
C SER A 267 9.93 -8.06 -18.30
N GLN A 268 8.69 -8.25 -17.86
CA GLN A 268 7.52 -8.15 -18.74
C GLN A 268 6.95 -6.72 -18.78
N ALA A 269 7.05 -5.94 -17.70
CA ALA A 269 6.47 -4.60 -17.63
C ALA A 269 7.28 -3.56 -18.44
N TRP A 270 8.61 -3.59 -18.37
CA TRP A 270 9.42 -2.54 -19.01
C TRP A 270 9.23 -2.43 -20.52
N PRO A 271 9.18 -3.52 -21.30
CA PRO A 271 8.87 -3.42 -22.72
C PRO A 271 7.51 -2.76 -23.01
N ILE A 272 6.51 -3.02 -22.17
CA ILE A 272 5.16 -2.45 -22.32
C ILE A 272 5.17 -0.95 -21.96
N VAL A 273 5.72 -0.61 -20.80
CA VAL A 273 5.70 0.76 -20.28
C VAL A 273 6.56 1.69 -21.14
N LEU A 274 7.72 1.24 -21.60
CA LEU A 274 8.61 2.02 -22.47
C LEU A 274 8.03 2.23 -23.87
N GLN A 275 7.10 1.40 -24.33
CA GLN A 275 6.31 1.64 -25.56
C GLN A 275 5.20 2.68 -25.36
N GLY A 276 5.00 3.16 -24.13
CA GLY A 276 3.97 4.16 -23.79
C GLY A 276 2.58 3.58 -23.59
N ILE A 277 2.46 2.26 -23.44
CA ILE A 277 1.21 1.56 -23.19
C ILE A 277 0.90 1.66 -21.68
N ASP A 278 -0.36 1.90 -21.33
CA ASP A 278 -0.81 1.86 -19.94
C ASP A 278 -0.68 0.42 -19.41
N LEU A 279 -0.24 0.27 -18.16
CA LEU A 279 0.04 -1.03 -17.56
C LEU A 279 -0.78 -1.27 -16.31
N ILE A 280 -1.28 -2.50 -16.18
CA ILE A 280 -1.77 -3.06 -14.92
C ILE A 280 -0.81 -4.17 -14.51
N GLY A 281 -0.05 -3.93 -13.44
CA GLY A 281 0.89 -4.91 -12.88
C GLY A 281 0.32 -5.58 -11.64
N VAL A 282 -0.09 -6.84 -11.74
CA VAL A 282 -0.58 -7.63 -10.61
C VAL A 282 0.49 -8.60 -10.15
N ALA A 283 1.06 -8.33 -8.99
CA ALA A 283 2.12 -9.14 -8.40
C ALA A 283 2.16 -8.94 -6.88
N GLN A 284 2.69 -9.91 -6.16
CA GLN A 284 2.84 -9.84 -4.71
C GLN A 284 3.71 -8.66 -4.27
N THR A 285 3.58 -8.23 -3.01
CA THR A 285 4.46 -7.20 -2.44
C THR A 285 5.90 -7.72 -2.34
N GLY A 286 6.88 -6.83 -2.59
CA GLY A 286 8.31 -7.21 -2.56
C GLY A 286 8.84 -7.86 -3.83
N THR A 287 8.07 -7.90 -4.92
CA THR A 287 8.50 -8.48 -6.22
C THR A 287 9.17 -7.47 -7.16
N GLY A 288 9.44 -6.24 -6.70
CA GLY A 288 10.11 -5.21 -7.50
C GLY A 288 9.18 -4.33 -8.35
N LYS A 289 7.88 -4.23 -7.99
CA LYS A 289 6.91 -3.36 -8.67
C LYS A 289 7.32 -1.89 -8.71
N THR A 290 7.93 -1.39 -7.64
CA THR A 290 8.35 0.02 -7.56
C THR A 290 9.28 0.41 -8.69
N LEU A 291 10.33 -0.36 -8.95
CA LEU A 291 11.26 -0.08 -10.04
C LEU A 291 10.66 -0.39 -11.42
N SER A 292 9.61 -1.22 -11.50
CA SER A 292 8.94 -1.47 -12.78
C SER A 292 8.27 -0.23 -13.36
N TYR A 293 7.87 0.74 -12.51
CA TYR A 293 7.31 2.02 -12.95
C TYR A 293 8.26 3.22 -12.79
N LEU A 294 9.18 3.22 -11.79
CA LEU A 294 10.08 4.37 -11.56
C LEU A 294 11.11 4.54 -12.70
N MET A 295 11.80 3.48 -13.10
CA MET A 295 12.84 3.59 -14.12
C MET A 295 12.30 4.05 -15.48
N PRO A 296 11.20 3.49 -16.01
CA PRO A 296 10.56 4.05 -17.20
C PRO A 296 10.02 5.48 -16.98
N GLY A 297 9.52 5.78 -15.77
CA GLY A 297 9.03 7.10 -15.43
C GLY A 297 10.12 8.17 -15.49
N PHE A 298 11.32 7.89 -15.04
CA PHE A 298 12.48 8.79 -15.16
C PHE A 298 12.83 9.08 -16.62
N ILE A 299 12.91 8.03 -17.44
CA ILE A 299 13.15 8.15 -18.89
C ILE A 299 12.03 8.97 -19.55
N HIS A 300 10.78 8.69 -19.17
CA HIS A 300 9.62 9.43 -19.67
C HIS A 300 9.72 10.92 -19.37
N LEU A 301 10.07 11.30 -18.14
CA LEU A 301 10.17 12.70 -17.72
C LEU A 301 11.27 13.47 -18.43
N ASP A 302 12.44 12.85 -18.54
CA ASP A 302 13.63 13.46 -19.14
C ASP A 302 13.48 13.63 -20.66
N SER A 303 12.77 12.72 -21.30
CA SER A 303 12.63 12.68 -22.76
C SER A 303 11.41 13.44 -23.31
N GLN A 304 10.72 14.25 -22.49
CA GLN A 304 9.57 15.02 -22.96
C GLN A 304 10.00 16.23 -23.82
N PRO A 305 9.20 16.59 -24.85
CA PRO A 305 9.48 17.76 -25.69
C PRO A 305 9.49 19.09 -24.94
N LEU A 306 8.66 19.21 -23.88
CA LEU A 306 8.59 20.41 -23.05
C LEU A 306 9.71 20.38 -22.02
N ALA A 307 10.59 21.38 -22.05
CA ALA A 307 11.68 21.52 -21.09
C ALA A 307 11.17 21.61 -19.64
N ARG A 308 11.97 21.15 -18.69
CA ARG A 308 11.61 21.09 -17.26
C ARG A 308 11.24 22.47 -16.72
N GLU A 309 11.98 23.50 -17.11
CA GLU A 309 11.81 24.89 -16.68
C GLU A 309 10.51 25.52 -17.20
N GLN A 310 9.98 24.98 -18.28
CA GLN A 310 8.71 25.43 -18.91
C GLN A 310 7.49 24.71 -18.34
N ARG A 311 7.68 23.67 -17.54
CA ARG A 311 6.59 22.92 -16.90
C ARG A 311 6.02 23.70 -15.72
N ASN A 312 4.72 23.89 -15.71
CA ASN A 312 4.02 24.47 -14.57
C ASN A 312 3.48 23.37 -13.66
N GLY A 313 4.38 22.72 -12.91
CA GLY A 313 4.06 21.64 -11.99
C GLY A 313 4.78 20.32 -12.30
N PRO A 314 4.53 19.26 -11.52
CA PRO A 314 5.19 17.96 -11.67
C PRO A 314 4.84 17.29 -12.99
N GLY A 315 5.79 16.55 -13.54
CA GLY A 315 5.57 15.70 -14.71
C GLY A 315 5.11 14.29 -14.35
N MET A 316 5.45 13.82 -13.14
CA MET A 316 5.07 12.50 -12.64
C MET A 316 4.33 12.61 -11.30
N LEU A 317 3.28 11.83 -11.16
CA LEU A 317 2.51 11.69 -9.93
C LEU A 317 2.41 10.22 -9.55
N VAL A 318 2.83 9.89 -8.32
CA VAL A 318 2.65 8.56 -7.72
C VAL A 318 1.67 8.67 -6.57
N LEU A 319 0.53 8.00 -6.67
CA LEU A 319 -0.45 7.89 -5.58
C LEU A 319 -0.24 6.58 -4.82
N THR A 320 -0.18 6.67 -3.50
CA THR A 320 0.02 5.55 -2.59
C THR A 320 -1.03 5.56 -1.48
N PRO A 321 -1.46 4.40 -0.96
CA PRO A 321 -2.49 4.33 0.09
C PRO A 321 -2.01 4.87 1.45
N THR A 322 -0.71 4.79 1.74
CA THR A 322 -0.15 5.11 3.05
C THR A 322 1.06 6.02 2.94
N ARG A 323 1.31 6.79 4.00
CA ARG A 323 2.48 7.66 4.10
C ARG A 323 3.79 6.89 4.16
N GLU A 324 3.78 5.75 4.80
CA GLU A 324 4.94 4.87 4.93
C GLU A 324 5.40 4.37 3.55
N LEU A 325 4.44 3.99 2.69
CA LEU A 325 4.74 3.61 1.31
C LEU A 325 5.18 4.81 0.48
N ALA A 326 4.57 6.00 0.69
CA ALA A 326 4.99 7.22 0.01
C ALA A 326 6.46 7.55 0.32
N LEU A 327 6.85 7.51 1.58
CA LEU A 327 8.24 7.72 2.02
C LEU A 327 9.19 6.65 1.48
N GLN A 328 8.74 5.40 1.39
CA GLN A 328 9.53 4.33 0.78
C GLN A 328 9.78 4.57 -0.71
N VAL A 329 8.75 4.94 -1.47
CA VAL A 329 8.87 5.26 -2.90
C VAL A 329 9.78 6.47 -3.11
N GLU A 330 9.69 7.49 -2.25
CA GLU A 330 10.57 8.66 -2.29
C GLU A 330 12.03 8.28 -2.03
N ALA A 331 12.29 7.44 -1.02
CA ALA A 331 13.63 6.93 -0.74
C ALA A 331 14.21 6.14 -1.94
N GLU A 332 13.38 5.36 -2.65
CA GLU A 332 13.80 4.70 -3.89
C GLU A 332 14.03 5.72 -5.02
N CYS A 333 13.20 6.77 -5.18
CA CYS A 333 13.47 7.85 -6.13
C CYS A 333 14.82 8.51 -5.87
N SER A 334 15.10 8.87 -4.62
CA SER A 334 16.37 9.50 -4.22
C SER A 334 17.57 8.57 -4.43
N LYS A 335 17.39 7.27 -4.16
CA LYS A 335 18.45 6.25 -4.34
C LYS A 335 18.82 6.02 -5.80
N TYR A 336 17.85 6.07 -6.71
CA TYR A 336 18.03 5.86 -8.15
C TYR A 336 17.90 7.16 -8.94
N SER A 337 18.30 8.29 -8.35
CA SER A 337 18.22 9.62 -8.99
C SER A 337 18.67 9.59 -10.46
N TYR A 338 17.97 10.31 -11.31
CA TYR A 338 18.19 10.38 -12.75
C TYR A 338 18.04 11.84 -13.21
N GLY A 339 19.02 12.37 -13.93
CA GLY A 339 18.95 13.68 -14.54
C GLY A 339 18.59 14.82 -13.58
N ASP A 340 19.04 14.80 -12.33
CA ASP A 340 18.71 15.78 -11.27
C ASP A 340 17.20 15.97 -11.04
N LEU A 341 16.38 14.94 -11.35
CA LEU A 341 14.94 14.97 -11.08
C LEU A 341 14.67 15.10 -9.57
N LYS A 342 13.83 16.06 -9.23
CA LYS A 342 13.47 16.36 -7.84
C LYS A 342 12.16 15.69 -7.48
N SER A 343 12.14 14.92 -6.39
CA SER A 343 10.96 14.31 -5.83
C SER A 343 10.56 14.93 -4.49
N VAL A 344 9.27 14.90 -4.18
CA VAL A 344 8.73 15.33 -2.89
C VAL A 344 7.61 14.41 -2.44
N CYS A 345 7.55 14.15 -1.11
CA CYS A 345 6.46 13.44 -0.48
C CYS A 345 5.38 14.36 0.06
N VAL A 346 4.10 14.05 -0.26
CA VAL A 346 2.92 14.80 0.17
C VAL A 346 1.93 13.86 0.87
N TYR A 347 1.85 13.93 2.21
CA TYR A 347 1.02 13.01 3.00
C TYR A 347 0.38 13.67 4.23
N GLY A 348 -0.73 13.13 4.69
CA GLY A 348 -1.46 13.62 5.84
C GLY A 348 -0.76 13.29 7.17
N GLY A 349 -0.86 14.20 8.15
CA GLY A 349 -0.28 14.05 9.48
C GLY A 349 1.19 14.46 9.60
N GLY A 350 1.81 14.90 8.50
CA GLY A 350 3.10 15.59 8.52
C GLY A 350 2.92 17.11 8.46
N ASP A 351 4.03 17.84 8.51
CA ASP A 351 4.07 19.29 8.39
C ASP A 351 3.47 19.74 7.06
N ARG A 352 2.34 20.48 7.13
CA ARG A 352 1.60 20.92 5.95
C ARG A 352 2.33 22.07 5.24
N ASP A 353 2.82 23.01 6.02
CA ASP A 353 3.41 24.24 5.48
C ASP A 353 4.80 23.97 4.89
N GLY A 354 5.56 23.05 5.51
CA GLY A 354 6.80 22.54 4.95
C GLY A 354 6.56 21.84 3.61
N GLN A 355 5.53 20.98 3.49
CA GLN A 355 5.19 20.33 2.22
C GLN A 355 4.75 21.32 1.14
N ILE A 356 4.01 22.39 1.50
CA ILE A 356 3.66 23.47 0.57
C ILE A 356 4.91 24.18 0.06
N GLN A 357 5.83 24.52 0.97
CA GLN A 357 7.10 25.15 0.60
C GLN A 357 7.92 24.27 -0.34
N ASP A 358 8.00 22.97 -0.08
CA ASP A 358 8.76 22.03 -0.90
C ASP A 358 8.16 21.88 -2.31
N VAL A 359 6.85 21.77 -2.42
CA VAL A 359 6.15 21.75 -3.73
C VAL A 359 6.36 23.07 -4.49
N SER A 360 6.37 24.20 -3.78
CA SER A 360 6.52 25.54 -4.39
C SER A 360 7.91 25.82 -4.94
N LYS A 361 8.94 25.08 -4.50
CA LYS A 361 10.32 25.16 -5.04
C LYS A 361 10.46 24.62 -6.46
N GLY A 362 9.41 24.01 -7.00
CA GLY A 362 9.41 23.33 -8.29
C GLY A 362 9.95 21.89 -8.15
N VAL A 363 9.10 20.93 -8.44
CA VAL A 363 9.40 19.49 -8.34
C VAL A 363 8.97 18.77 -9.60
N ASP A 364 9.69 17.72 -9.95
CA ASP A 364 9.40 16.88 -11.12
C ASP A 364 8.46 15.73 -10.79
N ILE A 365 8.57 15.20 -9.58
CA ILE A 365 7.87 14.02 -9.12
C ILE A 365 7.18 14.31 -7.79
N ILE A 366 5.88 14.11 -7.73
CA ILE A 366 5.14 14.12 -6.47
C ILE A 366 4.73 12.68 -6.13
N ILE A 367 5.10 12.24 -4.93
CA ILE A 367 4.66 10.98 -4.33
C ILE A 367 3.69 11.33 -3.21
N ALA A 368 2.43 10.89 -3.30
CA ALA A 368 1.41 11.42 -2.41
C ALA A 368 0.41 10.38 -1.91
N THR A 369 -0.13 10.64 -0.71
CA THR A 369 -1.40 10.05 -0.29
C THR A 369 -2.56 10.91 -0.79
N PRO A 370 -3.68 10.32 -1.27
CA PRO A 370 -4.74 11.06 -1.94
C PRO A 370 -5.35 12.20 -1.12
N GLY A 371 -5.50 12.01 0.19
CA GLY A 371 -6.14 13.01 1.05
C GLY A 371 -5.41 14.35 1.14
N ARG A 372 -4.08 14.35 1.38
CA ARG A 372 -3.27 15.57 1.47
C ARG A 372 -3.06 16.20 0.10
N LEU A 373 -2.85 15.41 -0.94
CA LEU A 373 -2.71 15.96 -2.29
C LEU A 373 -4.00 16.67 -2.74
N ASN A 374 -5.16 16.09 -2.46
CA ASN A 374 -6.44 16.74 -2.75
C ASN A 374 -6.61 18.06 -1.96
N ASP A 375 -6.16 18.12 -0.70
CA ASP A 375 -6.11 19.37 0.08
C ASP A 375 -5.24 20.43 -0.61
N LEU A 376 -4.02 20.11 -1.00
CA LEU A 376 -3.11 21.04 -1.67
C LEU A 376 -3.63 21.47 -3.05
N GLN A 377 -4.22 20.55 -3.82
CA GLN A 377 -4.82 20.82 -5.12
C GLN A 377 -6.01 21.78 -5.01
N MET A 378 -6.92 21.51 -4.06
CA MET A 378 -8.13 22.34 -3.88
C MET A 378 -7.79 23.76 -3.40
N ASN A 379 -6.67 23.94 -2.71
CA ASN A 379 -6.17 25.23 -2.26
C ASN A 379 -5.21 25.89 -3.26
N ASN A 380 -5.03 25.32 -4.47
CA ASN A 380 -4.17 25.81 -5.56
C ASN A 380 -2.67 25.89 -5.19
N PHE A 381 -2.19 25.09 -4.23
CA PHE A 381 -0.77 24.98 -3.93
C PHE A 381 -0.01 24.07 -4.89
N VAL A 382 -0.72 23.21 -5.63
CA VAL A 382 -0.15 22.31 -6.62
C VAL A 382 -0.96 22.36 -7.91
N ASN A 383 -0.26 22.40 -9.05
CA ASN A 383 -0.86 22.32 -10.39
C ASN A 383 -0.50 20.95 -11.02
N LEU A 384 -1.52 20.13 -11.27
CA LEU A 384 -1.33 18.78 -11.81
C LEU A 384 -1.51 18.67 -13.33
N LYS A 385 -1.72 19.79 -14.04
CA LYS A 385 -1.95 19.79 -15.50
C LYS A 385 -0.76 19.28 -16.31
N SER A 386 0.45 19.42 -15.77
CA SER A 386 1.69 18.97 -16.42
C SER A 386 2.01 17.50 -16.20
N VAL A 387 1.21 16.77 -15.42
CA VAL A 387 1.43 15.33 -15.14
C VAL A 387 1.19 14.52 -16.40
N THR A 388 2.27 14.00 -16.98
CA THR A 388 2.26 13.14 -18.17
C THR A 388 2.38 11.66 -17.84
N TYR A 389 2.83 11.33 -16.61
CA TYR A 389 3.02 9.97 -16.12
C TYR A 389 2.39 9.82 -14.74
N LEU A 390 1.38 8.95 -14.64
CA LEU A 390 0.62 8.69 -13.41
C LEU A 390 0.85 7.26 -12.95
N VAL A 391 1.07 7.08 -11.64
CA VAL A 391 1.16 5.77 -11.01
C VAL A 391 0.11 5.67 -9.89
N LEU A 392 -0.64 4.57 -9.89
CA LEU A 392 -1.53 4.16 -8.80
C LEU A 392 -0.92 2.91 -8.14
N ASP A 393 -0.15 3.09 -7.06
CA ASP A 393 0.54 1.98 -6.40
C ASP A 393 -0.29 1.40 -5.25
N GLU A 394 -0.39 0.07 -5.17
CA GLU A 394 -1.27 -0.67 -4.26
C GLU A 394 -2.76 -0.23 -4.39
N ALA A 395 -3.29 -0.26 -5.61
CA ALA A 395 -4.63 0.22 -5.93
C ALA A 395 -5.74 -0.50 -5.14
N ASP A 396 -5.61 -1.80 -4.89
CA ASP A 396 -6.49 -2.59 -4.04
C ASP A 396 -6.63 -1.96 -2.64
N LYS A 397 -5.52 -1.55 -2.05
CA LYS A 397 -5.52 -0.93 -0.72
C LYS A 397 -6.05 0.49 -0.71
N MET A 398 -5.84 1.25 -1.78
CA MET A 398 -6.48 2.57 -1.91
C MET A 398 -8.00 2.47 -1.88
N LEU A 399 -8.56 1.43 -2.53
CA LEU A 399 -10.00 1.14 -2.49
C LEU A 399 -10.48 0.71 -1.10
N ASP A 400 -9.75 -0.19 -0.43
CA ASP A 400 -10.05 -0.63 0.94
C ASP A 400 -10.10 0.53 1.94
N MET A 401 -9.31 1.57 1.70
CA MET A 401 -9.24 2.78 2.49
C MET A 401 -10.28 3.84 2.08
N GLY A 402 -11.05 3.58 1.04
CA GLY A 402 -12.09 4.48 0.55
C GLY A 402 -11.55 5.73 -0.13
N PHE A 403 -10.37 5.69 -0.74
CA PHE A 403 -9.76 6.83 -1.42
C PHE A 403 -10.27 7.07 -2.85
N GLU A 404 -11.18 6.21 -3.36
CA GLU A 404 -11.75 6.36 -4.71
C GLU A 404 -12.26 7.80 -4.99
N PRO A 405 -13.04 8.47 -4.09
CA PRO A 405 -13.49 9.83 -4.34
C PRO A 405 -12.37 10.88 -4.40
N GLN A 406 -11.31 10.71 -3.59
CA GLN A 406 -10.16 11.62 -3.61
C GLN A 406 -9.33 11.44 -4.88
N ILE A 407 -9.08 10.20 -5.30
CA ILE A 407 -8.41 9.88 -6.56
C ILE A 407 -9.17 10.49 -7.73
N MET A 408 -10.49 10.30 -7.79
CA MET A 408 -11.35 10.89 -8.82
C MET A 408 -11.17 12.41 -8.90
N LYS A 409 -11.19 13.12 -7.76
CA LYS A 409 -11.00 14.58 -7.70
C LYS A 409 -9.63 15.01 -8.18
N ILE A 410 -8.57 14.29 -7.80
CA ILE A 410 -7.21 14.56 -8.23
C ILE A 410 -7.11 14.44 -9.76
N LEU A 411 -7.65 13.36 -10.31
CA LEU A 411 -7.53 13.05 -11.73
C LEU A 411 -8.32 13.98 -12.66
N LEU A 412 -9.29 14.75 -12.13
CA LEU A 412 -9.95 15.81 -12.90
C LEU A 412 -8.98 16.89 -13.40
N ASP A 413 -7.89 17.13 -12.70
CA ASP A 413 -6.90 18.15 -13.06
C ASP A 413 -5.62 17.55 -13.66
N VAL A 414 -5.56 16.25 -13.83
CA VAL A 414 -4.49 15.55 -14.56
C VAL A 414 -4.92 15.37 -16.01
N ARG A 415 -4.01 15.68 -16.95
CA ARG A 415 -4.30 15.62 -18.39
C ARG A 415 -4.77 14.21 -18.83
N PRO A 416 -5.74 14.14 -19.77
CA PRO A 416 -6.36 12.87 -20.16
C PRO A 416 -5.49 11.98 -21.03
N ASP A 417 -4.50 12.53 -21.73
CA ASP A 417 -3.60 11.80 -22.63
C ASP A 417 -2.32 11.30 -21.97
N ARG A 418 -2.25 11.39 -20.62
CA ARG A 418 -1.16 10.83 -19.82
C ARG A 418 -0.95 9.34 -20.04
N GLN A 419 0.20 8.81 -19.66
CA GLN A 419 0.40 7.38 -19.47
C GLN A 419 0.08 7.02 -18.01
N THR A 420 -0.63 5.91 -17.80
CA THR A 420 -1.04 5.48 -16.46
C THR A 420 -0.56 4.07 -16.16
N ILE A 421 0.11 3.90 -15.02
CA ILE A 421 0.54 2.61 -14.50
C ILE A 421 -0.24 2.33 -13.22
N MET A 422 -0.85 1.16 -13.13
CA MET A 422 -1.52 0.69 -11.92
C MET A 422 -0.82 -0.57 -11.42
N THR A 423 -0.48 -0.59 -10.14
CA THR A 423 0.01 -1.81 -9.49
C THR A 423 -0.98 -2.27 -8.43
N SER A 424 -1.10 -3.57 -8.26
CA SER A 424 -1.95 -4.19 -7.24
C SER A 424 -1.35 -5.53 -6.81
N ALA A 425 -1.71 -5.98 -5.62
CA ALA A 425 -1.39 -7.35 -5.19
C ALA A 425 -2.54 -8.31 -5.53
N THR A 426 -3.77 -7.81 -5.68
CA THR A 426 -4.98 -8.59 -5.97
C THR A 426 -5.75 -7.98 -7.14
N TRP A 427 -6.68 -8.77 -7.74
CA TRP A 427 -7.44 -8.33 -8.90
C TRP A 427 -8.96 -8.55 -8.75
N PRO A 428 -9.59 -8.05 -7.66
CA PRO A 428 -11.02 -8.14 -7.45
C PRO A 428 -11.79 -7.20 -8.39
N TYR A 429 -13.11 -7.38 -8.45
CA TYR A 429 -13.98 -6.58 -9.33
C TYR A 429 -13.84 -5.07 -9.10
N ALA A 430 -13.70 -4.63 -7.86
CA ALA A 430 -13.55 -3.19 -7.53
C ALA A 430 -12.27 -2.58 -8.14
N VAL A 431 -11.15 -3.32 -8.12
CA VAL A 431 -9.89 -2.88 -8.76
C VAL A 431 -10.03 -2.86 -10.28
N ARG A 432 -10.75 -3.84 -10.87
CA ARG A 432 -11.04 -3.85 -12.32
C ARG A 432 -11.82 -2.61 -12.75
N ARG A 433 -12.85 -2.24 -11.98
CA ARG A 433 -13.64 -1.03 -12.24
C ARG A 433 -12.77 0.23 -12.15
N LEU A 434 -11.91 0.32 -11.15
CA LEU A 434 -10.96 1.43 -11.00
C LEU A 434 -10.03 1.53 -12.22
N ALA A 435 -9.50 0.39 -12.67
CA ALA A 435 -8.63 0.33 -13.84
C ALA A 435 -9.35 0.81 -15.11
N GLN A 436 -10.58 0.35 -15.35
CA GLN A 436 -11.41 0.79 -16.47
C GLN A 436 -11.70 2.29 -16.48
N SER A 437 -11.78 2.91 -15.29
CA SER A 437 -12.05 4.35 -15.17
C SER A 437 -10.84 5.22 -15.44
N TYR A 438 -9.63 4.74 -15.22
CA TYR A 438 -8.43 5.61 -15.19
C TYR A 438 -7.31 5.22 -16.15
N LEU A 439 -7.35 4.03 -16.74
CA LEU A 439 -6.38 3.58 -17.73
C LEU A 439 -7.01 3.54 -19.14
N LYS A 440 -6.19 3.75 -20.16
CA LYS A 440 -6.59 3.71 -21.56
C LYS A 440 -6.00 2.49 -22.25
N GLU A 441 -6.86 1.58 -22.68
CA GLU A 441 -6.46 0.37 -23.39
C GLU A 441 -5.21 -0.30 -22.79
N PRO A 442 -5.21 -0.62 -21.46
CA PRO A 442 -4.01 -1.10 -20.81
C PRO A 442 -3.67 -2.53 -21.20
N MET A 443 -2.39 -2.88 -21.09
CA MET A 443 -1.97 -4.27 -20.96
C MET A 443 -1.92 -4.67 -19.49
N ILE A 444 -2.29 -5.91 -19.20
CA ILE A 444 -2.23 -6.47 -17.87
C ILE A 444 -1.16 -7.55 -17.78
N VAL A 445 -0.34 -7.47 -16.76
CA VAL A 445 0.71 -8.45 -16.45
C VAL A 445 0.45 -9.03 -15.07
N TYR A 446 0.33 -10.34 -15.02
CA TYR A 446 0.23 -11.09 -13.76
C TYR A 446 1.53 -11.85 -13.52
N VAL A 447 2.04 -11.79 -12.30
CA VAL A 447 3.15 -12.60 -11.83
C VAL A 447 2.67 -13.49 -10.70
N GLY A 448 2.63 -14.78 -10.94
CA GLY A 448 2.00 -15.77 -10.08
C GLY A 448 0.61 -16.17 -10.57
N THR A 449 -0.10 -16.92 -9.78
CA THR A 449 -1.50 -17.28 -10.05
C THR A 449 -2.42 -16.12 -9.67
N LEU A 450 -3.49 -15.89 -10.45
CA LEU A 450 -4.59 -14.94 -10.14
C LEU A 450 -5.29 -15.29 -8.83
N ASP A 451 -5.18 -16.53 -8.44
CA ASP A 451 -5.66 -17.01 -7.18
C ASP A 451 -4.80 -16.46 -6.04
N LEU A 452 -5.44 -16.05 -4.98
CA LEU A 452 -4.79 -15.69 -3.72
C LEU A 452 -4.00 -16.90 -3.22
N VAL A 453 -2.71 -16.95 -3.59
CA VAL A 453 -1.79 -17.97 -3.10
C VAL A 453 -0.90 -17.31 -2.06
N ALA A 454 -1.00 -17.79 -0.84
CA ALA A 454 -0.04 -17.44 0.17
C ALA A 454 1.36 -17.93 -0.25
N VAL A 455 2.37 -17.18 0.11
CA VAL A 455 3.77 -17.43 -0.31
C VAL A 455 4.18 -18.85 0.11
N ASN A 456 4.54 -19.69 -0.85
CA ASN A 456 4.95 -21.10 -0.58
C ASN A 456 6.19 -21.20 0.33
N SER A 457 6.98 -20.12 0.46
CA SER A 457 8.13 -20.04 1.36
C SER A 457 7.76 -19.79 2.82
N VAL A 458 6.46 -19.60 3.14
CA VAL A 458 5.98 -19.32 4.49
C VAL A 458 5.20 -20.51 5.00
N LYS A 459 5.69 -21.08 6.11
CA LYS A 459 4.92 -22.07 6.87
C LYS A 459 3.75 -21.37 7.56
N GLN A 460 2.53 -21.93 7.44
CA GLN A 460 1.31 -21.33 7.99
C GLN A 460 0.71 -22.28 9.01
N ASP A 461 0.73 -21.88 10.27
CA ASP A 461 0.14 -22.61 11.38
C ASP A 461 -1.17 -21.93 11.82
N ILE A 462 -2.26 -22.68 11.85
CA ILE A 462 -3.58 -22.21 12.24
C ILE A 462 -3.94 -22.80 13.60
N ILE A 463 -4.31 -21.96 14.55
CA ILE A 463 -4.70 -22.34 15.91
C ILE A 463 -6.16 -21.91 16.13
N ILE A 464 -7.03 -22.88 16.36
CA ILE A 464 -8.42 -22.62 16.74
C ILE A 464 -8.45 -22.40 18.25
N THR A 465 -9.00 -21.25 18.69
CA THR A 465 -8.94 -20.83 20.09
C THR A 465 -10.16 -20.00 20.50
N THR A 466 -10.23 -19.59 21.75
CA THR A 466 -11.21 -18.64 22.28
C THR A 466 -10.59 -17.24 22.43
N GLU A 467 -11.42 -16.21 22.62
CA GLU A 467 -10.90 -14.84 22.82
C GLU A 467 -10.08 -14.73 24.12
N GLU A 468 -10.43 -15.50 25.14
CA GLU A 468 -9.79 -15.53 26.45
C GLU A 468 -8.39 -16.14 26.37
N GLU A 469 -8.24 -17.20 25.58
CA GLU A 469 -6.99 -17.96 25.45
C GLU A 469 -5.95 -17.30 24.54
N LYS A 470 -6.36 -16.35 23.69
CA LYS A 470 -5.44 -15.65 22.77
C LYS A 470 -4.22 -15.07 23.47
N ARG A 471 -4.42 -14.52 24.69
CA ARG A 471 -3.32 -13.93 25.48
C ARG A 471 -2.31 -14.98 25.90
N THR A 472 -2.77 -16.14 26.31
CA THR A 472 -1.90 -17.27 26.70
C THR A 472 -1.10 -17.76 25.50
N HIS A 473 -1.74 -17.93 24.36
CA HIS A 473 -1.06 -18.37 23.13
C HIS A 473 0.06 -17.44 22.69
N ILE A 474 -0.20 -16.12 22.63
CA ILE A 474 0.86 -15.18 22.22
C ILE A 474 1.98 -15.12 23.25
N GLN A 475 1.65 -15.20 24.54
CA GLN A 475 2.62 -15.17 25.62
C GLN A 475 3.57 -16.36 25.53
N THR A 476 3.02 -17.59 25.45
CA THR A 476 3.80 -18.81 25.27
C THR A 476 4.67 -18.75 24.01
N PHE A 477 4.15 -18.19 22.92
CA PHE A 477 4.93 -18.01 21.69
C PHE A 477 6.12 -17.06 21.90
N LEU A 478 5.90 -15.89 22.53
CA LEU A 478 6.94 -14.89 22.73
C LEU A 478 8.02 -15.33 23.72
N GLU A 479 7.65 -16.11 24.75
CA GLU A 479 8.57 -16.70 25.72
C GLU A 479 9.52 -17.73 25.07
N ASN A 480 9.01 -18.45 24.06
CA ASN A 480 9.78 -19.46 23.32
C ASN A 480 10.48 -18.91 22.06
N MET A 481 10.37 -17.61 21.79
CA MET A 481 10.93 -16.98 20.60
C MET A 481 12.47 -16.92 20.66
N SER A 482 13.12 -17.33 19.58
CA SER A 482 14.58 -17.26 19.48
C SER A 482 15.07 -15.81 19.58
N PRO A 483 16.25 -15.54 20.17
CA PRO A 483 16.85 -14.19 20.21
C PRO A 483 17.11 -13.58 18.83
N LYS A 484 17.15 -14.37 17.78
CA LYS A 484 17.32 -13.92 16.38
C LYS A 484 16.02 -13.62 15.65
N ASP A 485 14.89 -14.02 16.23
CA ASP A 485 13.60 -13.86 15.58
C ASP A 485 13.08 -12.43 15.69
N LYS A 486 12.39 -11.99 14.65
CA LYS A 486 11.71 -10.72 14.55
C LYS A 486 10.26 -10.97 14.16
N VAL A 487 9.31 -10.52 14.97
CA VAL A 487 7.89 -10.80 14.80
C VAL A 487 7.07 -9.54 14.62
N ILE A 488 6.11 -9.59 13.70
CA ILE A 488 5.03 -8.62 13.61
C ILE A 488 3.73 -9.28 14.08
N VAL A 489 3.06 -8.64 15.04
CA VAL A 489 1.80 -9.09 15.64
C VAL A 489 0.66 -8.24 15.11
N PHE A 490 -0.26 -8.83 14.39
CA PHE A 490 -1.42 -8.14 13.84
C PHE A 490 -2.62 -8.20 14.76
N VAL A 491 -3.21 -7.02 15.02
CA VAL A 491 -4.43 -6.86 15.80
C VAL A 491 -5.45 -6.03 15.02
N SER A 492 -6.75 -6.33 15.22
CA SER A 492 -7.83 -5.67 14.46
C SER A 492 -8.16 -4.27 14.95
N ARG A 493 -7.91 -3.95 16.22
CA ARG A 493 -8.32 -2.70 16.87
C ARG A 493 -7.14 -2.02 17.53
N LYS A 494 -7.10 -0.68 17.45
CA LYS A 494 -6.09 0.15 18.09
C LYS A 494 -6.02 -0.08 19.61
N ALA A 495 -7.19 -0.14 20.27
CA ALA A 495 -7.24 -0.42 21.71
C ALA A 495 -6.62 -1.78 22.08
N VAL A 496 -6.77 -2.81 21.22
CA VAL A 496 -6.14 -4.11 21.45
C VAL A 496 -4.61 -3.98 21.33
N ALA A 497 -4.11 -3.17 20.40
CA ALA A 497 -2.68 -2.89 20.29
C ALA A 497 -2.13 -2.24 21.56
N ASP A 498 -2.84 -1.23 22.09
CA ASP A 498 -2.44 -0.52 23.31
C ASP A 498 -2.46 -1.45 24.55
N HIS A 499 -3.53 -2.23 24.71
CA HIS A 499 -3.64 -3.17 25.83
C HIS A 499 -2.60 -4.28 25.77
N LEU A 500 -2.41 -4.89 24.61
CA LEU A 500 -1.45 -5.98 24.44
C LEU A 500 -0.01 -5.49 24.63
N SER A 501 0.32 -4.29 24.11
CA SER A 501 1.65 -3.72 24.32
C SER A 501 1.91 -3.40 25.78
N SER A 502 0.93 -2.87 26.49
CA SER A 502 1.04 -2.57 27.92
C SER A 502 1.21 -3.84 28.76
N ASP A 503 0.43 -4.87 28.48
CA ASP A 503 0.55 -6.17 29.15
C ASP A 503 1.95 -6.80 28.98
N LEU A 504 2.50 -6.73 27.77
CA LEU A 504 3.82 -7.30 27.46
C LEU A 504 4.95 -6.49 28.10
N ILE A 505 4.84 -5.15 28.10
CA ILE A 505 5.82 -4.26 28.78
C ILE A 505 5.83 -4.53 30.29
N LEU A 506 4.66 -4.72 30.92
CA LEU A 506 4.58 -5.06 32.35
C LEU A 506 5.26 -6.39 32.69
N ARG A 507 5.40 -7.29 31.70
CA ARG A 507 6.12 -8.56 31.80
C ARG A 507 7.58 -8.46 31.36
N HIS A 508 8.12 -7.25 31.23
CA HIS A 508 9.49 -6.98 30.79
C HIS A 508 9.82 -7.46 29.37
N ILE A 509 8.80 -7.64 28.51
CA ILE A 509 8.99 -7.94 27.08
C ILE A 509 9.04 -6.63 26.31
N SER A 510 10.17 -6.39 25.63
CA SER A 510 10.37 -5.18 24.82
C SER A 510 9.56 -5.24 23.54
N VAL A 511 8.56 -4.37 23.41
CA VAL A 511 7.66 -4.27 22.26
C VAL A 511 7.45 -2.83 21.83
N GLU A 512 7.19 -2.62 20.55
CA GLU A 512 6.68 -1.36 20.00
C GLU A 512 5.27 -1.57 19.44
N SER A 513 4.45 -0.51 19.47
CA SER A 513 3.13 -0.55 18.86
C SER A 513 2.99 0.47 17.74
N LEU A 514 2.28 0.08 16.66
CA LEU A 514 2.10 0.87 15.45
C LEU A 514 0.63 0.92 15.03
N HIS A 515 -0.03 2.04 15.30
CA HIS A 515 -1.43 2.26 14.91
C HIS A 515 -1.76 3.74 14.75
N GLY A 516 -2.89 4.05 14.09
CA GLY A 516 -3.22 5.39 13.65
C GLY A 516 -3.58 6.41 14.75
N ASN A 517 -3.65 6.03 16.04
CA ASN A 517 -3.84 6.98 17.16
C ASN A 517 -2.52 7.46 17.75
N ARG A 518 -1.39 6.82 17.40
CA ARG A 518 -0.07 7.31 17.84
C ARG A 518 0.35 8.49 17.00
N GLU A 519 1.09 9.41 17.61
CA GLU A 519 1.71 10.52 16.90
C GLU A 519 2.65 10.02 15.81
N GLN A 520 2.87 10.84 14.79
CA GLN A 520 3.67 10.42 13.64
C GLN A 520 5.13 10.16 14.03
N SER A 521 5.70 11.03 14.89
CA SER A 521 7.04 10.89 15.45
C SER A 521 7.24 9.55 16.19
N ASP A 522 6.24 9.14 16.98
CA ASP A 522 6.27 7.87 17.70
C ASP A 522 6.19 6.67 16.74
N ARG A 523 5.39 6.79 15.69
CA ARG A 523 5.25 5.74 14.66
C ARG A 523 6.55 5.55 13.89
N GLU A 524 7.21 6.63 13.51
CA GLU A 524 8.51 6.61 12.83
C GLU A 524 9.59 6.02 13.72
N LYS A 525 9.62 6.42 15.00
CA LYS A 525 10.54 5.89 16.01
C LYS A 525 10.32 4.39 16.26
N ALA A 526 9.06 3.97 16.41
CA ALA A 526 8.71 2.56 16.61
C ALA A 526 9.17 1.71 15.41
N LEU A 527 8.94 2.22 14.20
CA LEU A 527 9.36 1.56 12.98
C LEU A 527 10.90 1.48 12.86
N GLU A 528 11.60 2.56 13.18
CA GLU A 528 13.06 2.60 13.17
C GLU A 528 13.65 1.65 14.23
N ASN A 529 13.11 1.62 15.45
CA ASN A 529 13.52 0.67 16.48
C ASN A 529 13.31 -0.79 16.02
N PHE A 530 12.23 -1.05 15.32
CA PHE A 530 11.94 -2.37 14.76
C PHE A 530 12.86 -2.70 13.59
N LYS A 531 13.10 -1.77 12.65
CA LYS A 531 14.03 -1.97 11.51
C LYS A 531 15.45 -2.25 11.97
N THR A 532 15.94 -1.47 12.91
CA THR A 532 17.31 -1.60 13.45
C THR A 532 17.50 -2.79 14.39
N GLY A 533 16.41 -3.49 14.76
CA GLY A 533 16.47 -4.63 15.67
C GLY A 533 16.61 -4.27 17.15
N LYS A 534 16.52 -2.99 17.51
CA LYS A 534 16.48 -2.55 18.92
C LYS A 534 15.27 -3.16 19.63
N VAL A 535 14.15 -3.26 18.93
CA VAL A 535 12.94 -3.96 19.35
C VAL A 535 12.61 -5.01 18.30
N ARG A 536 12.34 -6.23 18.74
CA ARG A 536 12.09 -7.37 17.85
C ARG A 536 10.61 -7.74 17.70
N ILE A 537 9.74 -7.11 18.47
CA ILE A 537 8.30 -7.37 18.47
C ILE A 537 7.58 -6.07 18.14
N LEU A 538 6.85 -6.07 17.03
CA LEU A 538 6.02 -4.95 16.60
C LEU A 538 4.55 -5.35 16.61
N ILE A 539 3.73 -4.69 17.43
CA ILE A 539 2.28 -4.87 17.44
C ILE A 539 1.65 -3.83 16.52
N ALA A 540 0.95 -4.26 15.48
CA ALA A 540 0.45 -3.34 14.46
C ALA A 540 -0.99 -3.62 14.05
N THR A 541 -1.72 -2.56 13.68
CA THR A 541 -2.97 -2.69 12.92
C THR A 541 -2.68 -2.75 11.43
N ASP A 542 -3.57 -3.37 10.64
CA ASP A 542 -3.40 -3.52 9.18
C ASP A 542 -3.05 -2.20 8.49
N LEU A 543 -3.77 -1.14 8.82
CA LEU A 543 -3.57 0.18 8.22
C LEU A 543 -2.15 0.72 8.48
N ALA A 544 -1.63 0.52 9.67
CA ALA A 544 -0.35 1.07 10.07
C ALA A 544 0.85 0.23 9.61
N SER A 545 0.64 -1.07 9.34
CA SER A 545 1.68 -1.99 8.85
C SER A 545 1.78 -2.07 7.32
N ARG A 546 0.85 -1.45 6.62
CA ARG A 546 0.88 -1.38 5.15
C ARG A 546 2.09 -0.58 4.69
N GLY A 547 2.74 -1.06 3.65
CA GLY A 547 3.96 -0.40 3.12
C GLY A 547 5.22 -0.64 3.95
N LEU A 548 5.19 -1.47 5.02
CA LEU A 548 6.39 -1.81 5.77
C LEU A 548 7.38 -2.58 4.90
N ASP A 549 8.53 -1.96 4.67
CA ASP A 549 9.67 -2.59 4.03
C ASP A 549 10.70 -3.00 5.08
N VAL A 550 10.47 -4.18 5.63
CA VAL A 550 11.35 -4.86 6.58
C VAL A 550 11.57 -6.27 6.07
N HIS A 551 12.79 -6.57 5.63
CA HIS A 551 13.11 -7.82 4.94
C HIS A 551 13.46 -8.98 5.86
N ASP A 552 13.71 -8.72 7.13
CA ASP A 552 14.21 -9.67 8.12
C ASP A 552 13.13 -10.14 9.13
N ILE A 553 11.85 -9.93 8.80
CA ILE A 553 10.75 -10.47 9.60
C ILE A 553 10.73 -11.99 9.43
N THR A 554 10.90 -12.71 10.55
CA THR A 554 10.89 -14.18 10.59
C THR A 554 9.48 -14.71 10.82
N HIS A 555 8.67 -14.01 11.63
CA HIS A 555 7.34 -14.44 12.03
C HIS A 555 6.28 -13.39 11.80
N VAL A 556 5.14 -13.82 11.31
CA VAL A 556 3.87 -13.08 11.30
C VAL A 556 2.93 -13.74 12.29
N TYR A 557 2.45 -13.00 13.27
CA TYR A 557 1.50 -13.47 14.25
C TYR A 557 0.16 -12.77 14.09
N ASN A 558 -0.84 -13.44 13.54
CA ASN A 558 -2.20 -12.93 13.43
C ASN A 558 -2.95 -13.19 14.75
N TYR A 559 -2.80 -12.27 15.71
CA TYR A 559 -3.52 -12.32 16.99
C TYR A 559 -5.04 -12.22 16.77
N ASP A 560 -5.46 -11.34 15.86
CA ASP A 560 -6.81 -11.28 15.33
C ASP A 560 -6.81 -11.64 13.85
N PHE A 561 -7.79 -12.44 13.43
CA PHE A 561 -7.96 -12.74 12.01
C PHE A 561 -8.29 -11.45 11.23
N PRO A 562 -7.74 -11.24 10.02
CA PRO A 562 -8.01 -10.07 9.21
C PRO A 562 -9.47 -9.99 8.73
N ARG A 563 -9.89 -8.81 8.26
CA ARG A 563 -11.28 -8.57 7.85
C ARG A 563 -11.72 -9.37 6.62
N ASN A 564 -10.78 -9.66 5.74
CA ASN A 564 -10.96 -10.43 4.50
C ASN A 564 -9.74 -11.31 4.27
N ILE A 565 -9.89 -12.21 3.31
CA ILE A 565 -8.85 -13.19 2.99
C ILE A 565 -7.68 -12.58 2.23
N GLU A 566 -7.91 -11.50 1.49
CA GLU A 566 -6.87 -10.75 0.80
C GLU A 566 -5.87 -10.16 1.81
N GLU A 567 -6.38 -9.57 2.89
CA GLU A 567 -5.53 -9.03 3.95
C GLU A 567 -4.74 -10.14 4.68
N TYR A 568 -5.31 -11.36 4.80
CA TYR A 568 -4.58 -12.52 5.31
C TYR A 568 -3.33 -12.78 4.48
N VAL A 569 -3.46 -12.87 3.16
CA VAL A 569 -2.33 -13.07 2.24
C VAL A 569 -1.31 -11.94 2.34
N HIS A 570 -1.77 -10.69 2.43
CA HIS A 570 -0.89 -9.52 2.61
C HIS A 570 -0.12 -9.54 3.93
N ARG A 571 -0.75 -10.01 5.03
CA ARG A 571 -0.07 -10.16 6.32
C ARG A 571 0.97 -11.28 6.28
N VAL A 572 0.60 -12.45 5.77
CA VAL A 572 1.50 -13.60 5.58
C VAL A 572 2.71 -13.20 4.73
N GLY A 573 2.50 -12.43 3.67
CA GLY A 573 3.57 -11.91 2.81
C GLY A 573 4.47 -10.82 3.44
N ARG A 574 4.35 -10.51 4.75
CA ARG A 574 5.34 -9.68 5.47
C ARG A 574 6.59 -10.47 5.81
N THR A 575 6.51 -11.79 5.88
CA THR A 575 7.68 -12.68 6.03
C THR A 575 7.94 -13.48 4.73
N GLY A 576 8.97 -14.29 4.69
CA GLY A 576 9.31 -15.11 3.52
C GLY A 576 9.81 -14.32 2.31
N ARG A 577 10.35 -13.10 2.51
CA ARG A 577 10.81 -12.20 1.45
C ARG A 577 12.27 -12.45 1.06
N ALA A 578 12.62 -12.02 -0.17
CA ALA A 578 13.98 -12.10 -0.69
C ALA A 578 14.58 -13.51 -0.64
N GLY A 579 13.78 -14.55 -0.93
CA GLY A 579 14.24 -15.93 -0.96
C GLY A 579 14.43 -16.58 0.43
N ARG A 580 14.01 -15.90 1.51
CA ARG A 580 14.03 -16.43 2.88
C ARG A 580 12.78 -17.26 3.15
N THR A 581 12.87 -18.17 4.12
CA THR A 581 11.70 -18.84 4.70
C THR A 581 11.11 -17.99 5.82
N GLY A 582 9.83 -18.17 6.09
CA GLY A 582 9.12 -17.50 7.18
C GLY A 582 8.06 -18.38 7.81
N MET A 583 7.49 -17.91 8.92
CA MET A 583 6.40 -18.58 9.63
C MET A 583 5.26 -17.61 9.87
N SER A 584 4.03 -18.07 9.66
CA SER A 584 2.81 -17.34 9.99
C SER A 584 1.98 -18.17 10.97
N ILE A 585 1.68 -17.58 12.13
CA ILE A 585 0.80 -18.18 13.13
C ILE A 585 -0.49 -17.39 13.16
N THR A 586 -1.62 -18.07 13.05
CA THR A 586 -2.92 -17.40 12.97
C THR A 586 -3.90 -17.97 13.97
N LEU A 587 -4.37 -17.12 14.89
CA LEU A 587 -5.43 -17.45 15.82
C LEU A 587 -6.78 -17.26 15.15
N ILE A 588 -7.63 -18.26 15.24
CA ILE A 588 -8.99 -18.26 14.71
C ILE A 588 -9.98 -18.55 15.83
N THR A 589 -11.03 -17.73 15.90
CA THR A 589 -12.12 -17.90 16.86
C THR A 589 -13.42 -18.29 16.17
N ARG A 590 -14.43 -18.62 16.95
CA ARG A 590 -15.78 -18.90 16.43
C ARG A 590 -16.36 -17.74 15.61
N ASN A 591 -15.92 -16.50 15.87
CA ASN A 591 -16.42 -15.34 15.16
C ASN A 591 -15.93 -15.29 13.70
N ASP A 592 -14.84 -16.00 13.40
CA ASP A 592 -14.15 -15.98 12.10
C ASP A 592 -14.65 -17.09 11.14
N TRP A 593 -15.67 -17.87 11.53
CA TRP A 593 -16.19 -19.02 10.76
C TRP A 593 -16.60 -18.70 9.30
N ARG A 594 -16.89 -17.44 9.01
CA ARG A 594 -17.29 -17.01 7.67
C ARG A 594 -16.19 -17.19 6.63
N VAL A 595 -14.94 -17.01 7.03
CA VAL A 595 -13.76 -17.06 6.18
C VAL A 595 -13.09 -18.44 6.16
N ALA A 596 -13.54 -19.38 6.99
CA ALA A 596 -12.93 -20.69 7.11
C ALA A 596 -12.82 -21.44 5.77
N THR A 597 -13.86 -21.39 4.93
CA THR A 597 -13.83 -22.04 3.60
C THR A 597 -12.78 -21.42 2.67
N GLU A 598 -12.67 -20.09 2.65
CA GLU A 598 -11.71 -19.38 1.80
C GLU A 598 -10.28 -19.59 2.29
N LEU A 599 -10.09 -19.65 3.62
CA LEU A 599 -8.80 -19.95 4.22
C LEU A 599 -8.34 -21.37 3.90
N ILE A 600 -9.23 -22.39 3.99
CA ILE A 600 -8.93 -23.77 3.60
C ILE A 600 -8.42 -23.79 2.16
N ASN A 601 -9.10 -23.15 1.23
CA ASN A 601 -8.67 -23.10 -0.17
C ASN A 601 -7.26 -22.51 -0.35
N ILE A 602 -6.87 -21.52 0.47
CA ILE A 602 -5.53 -20.92 0.43
C ILE A 602 -4.49 -21.89 0.99
N LEU A 603 -4.79 -22.55 2.11
CA LEU A 603 -3.89 -23.51 2.74
C LEU A 603 -3.66 -24.74 1.84
N GLU A 604 -4.71 -25.26 1.19
CA GLU A 604 -4.62 -26.34 0.20
C GLU A 604 -3.67 -25.97 -0.95
N ARG A 605 -3.88 -24.81 -1.55
CA ARG A 605 -3.06 -24.31 -2.67
C ARG A 605 -1.60 -24.06 -2.29
N ALA A 606 -1.37 -23.67 -1.03
CA ALA A 606 -0.05 -23.46 -0.47
C ALA A 606 0.58 -24.74 0.09
N ASN A 607 -0.08 -25.88 -0.07
CA ASN A 607 0.33 -27.20 0.47
C ASN A 607 0.67 -27.13 1.97
N GLN A 608 -0.22 -26.45 2.74
CA GLN A 608 -0.08 -26.29 4.19
C GLN A 608 -0.99 -27.28 4.93
N ASN A 609 -0.67 -27.52 6.21
CA ASN A 609 -1.51 -28.35 7.07
C ASN A 609 -2.85 -27.66 7.38
N ILE A 610 -3.95 -28.40 7.30
CA ILE A 610 -5.30 -27.91 7.57
C ILE A 610 -5.82 -28.60 8.82
N PRO A 611 -6.04 -27.86 9.92
CA PRO A 611 -6.61 -28.44 11.13
C PRO A 611 -8.03 -28.98 10.87
N GLU A 612 -8.35 -30.14 11.43
CA GLU A 612 -9.67 -30.75 11.29
C GLU A 612 -10.79 -29.88 11.88
N GLU A 613 -10.50 -29.14 12.97
CA GLU A 613 -11.43 -28.19 13.57
C GLU A 613 -11.80 -27.06 12.62
N LEU A 614 -10.87 -26.61 11.74
CA LEU A 614 -11.14 -25.59 10.74
C LEU A 614 -12.12 -26.11 9.67
N VAL A 615 -11.98 -27.37 9.26
CA VAL A 615 -12.90 -28.03 8.32
C VAL A 615 -14.30 -28.12 8.93
N LEU A 616 -14.41 -28.59 10.17
CA LEU A 616 -15.67 -28.63 10.90
C LEU A 616 -16.32 -27.25 11.06
N MET A 617 -15.51 -26.22 11.27
CA MET A 617 -15.99 -24.83 11.35
C MET A 617 -16.58 -24.36 10.01
N ALA A 618 -15.93 -24.65 8.89
CA ALA A 618 -16.41 -24.33 7.55
C ALA A 618 -17.73 -25.04 7.21
N GLU A 619 -17.84 -26.33 7.56
CA GLU A 619 -19.06 -27.11 7.35
C GLU A 619 -20.24 -26.56 8.15
N ARG A 620 -20.02 -26.26 9.43
CA ARG A 620 -21.05 -25.63 10.29
C ARG A 620 -21.51 -24.29 9.73
N TYR A 621 -20.61 -23.49 9.19
CA TYR A 621 -20.98 -22.23 8.55
C TYR A 621 -21.83 -22.47 7.29
N LYS A 622 -21.43 -23.40 6.41
CA LYS A 622 -22.18 -23.77 5.19
C LYS A 622 -23.59 -24.25 5.54
N ALA A 623 -23.71 -25.13 6.55
CA ALA A 623 -25.01 -25.65 7.01
C ALA A 623 -25.91 -24.51 7.55
N ASN A 624 -25.37 -23.61 8.38
CA ASN A 624 -26.12 -22.48 8.91
C ASN A 624 -26.54 -21.48 7.82
N LYS A 625 -25.69 -21.25 6.84
CA LYS A 625 -26.00 -20.38 5.69
C LYS A 625 -27.15 -20.96 4.88
N LEU A 626 -27.09 -22.25 4.56
CA LEU A 626 -28.14 -22.97 3.82
C LEU A 626 -29.48 -22.93 4.58
N LYS A 627 -29.45 -23.19 5.89
CA LYS A 627 -30.64 -23.09 6.75
C LYS A 627 -31.28 -21.70 6.68
N ARG A 628 -30.49 -20.64 6.82
CA ARG A 628 -31.00 -19.24 6.73
C ARG A 628 -31.55 -18.90 5.34
N GLU A 629 -30.97 -19.43 4.28
CA GLU A 629 -31.46 -19.25 2.91
C GLU A 629 -32.80 -19.98 2.69
N MET A 630 -32.94 -21.20 3.24
CA MET A 630 -34.21 -21.94 3.23
C MET A 630 -35.29 -21.22 4.03
N GLU A 631 -34.99 -20.72 5.23
CA GLU A 631 -35.90 -19.94 6.06
C GLU A 631 -36.34 -18.65 5.35
N LYS A 632 -35.43 -17.94 4.66
CA LYS A 632 -35.78 -16.76 3.86
C LYS A 632 -36.67 -17.09 2.66
N LYS A 633 -36.51 -18.27 2.05
CA LYS A 633 -37.38 -18.73 0.96
C LYS A 633 -38.74 -19.17 1.45
N MET A 634 -38.83 -19.81 2.62
CA MET A 634 -40.08 -20.21 3.26
C MET A 634 -40.83 -19.05 3.90
N GLY A 635 -40.13 -18.05 4.43
CA GLY A 635 -40.71 -16.91 5.16
C GLY A 635 -41.19 -15.74 4.29
N ARG A 636 -41.23 -15.85 2.97
CA ARG A 636 -41.93 -14.88 2.11
C ARG A 636 -43.41 -15.26 2.07
N PRO A 637 -44.34 -14.53 2.75
CA PRO A 637 -45.75 -14.71 2.52
C PRO A 637 -46.06 -14.31 1.08
N GLN A 638 -46.58 -15.24 0.30
CA GLN A 638 -47.23 -14.93 -0.95
C GLN A 638 -48.41 -14.03 -0.64
N GLY A 639 -48.39 -12.81 -1.18
CA GLY A 639 -49.58 -11.97 -1.31
C GLY A 639 -49.85 -11.03 -0.14
N LYS A 640 -49.53 -9.76 -0.31
CA LYS A 640 -50.30 -8.69 0.35
C LYS A 640 -51.76 -8.82 -0.11
N PRO A 641 -52.77 -8.88 0.78
CA PRO A 641 -54.15 -8.79 0.36
C PRO A 641 -54.34 -7.44 -0.32
N GLN A 642 -54.78 -7.45 -1.57
CA GLN A 642 -55.34 -6.27 -2.22
C GLN A 642 -56.52 -5.78 -1.37
N LYS A 643 -56.40 -4.61 -0.79
CA LYS A 643 -57.51 -3.90 -0.26
C LYS A 643 -58.33 -3.36 -1.44
N PHE A 644 -59.46 -3.99 -1.71
CA PHE A 644 -60.52 -3.39 -2.48
C PHE A 644 -61.14 -2.27 -1.62
N TYR A 645 -61.07 -1.07 -2.08
CA TYR A 645 -61.99 0.02 -1.82
C TYR A 645 -62.49 0.56 -3.14
#